data_f16e74fd659e2352aa668aae396d71f2
#
_entry.id   f16e74fd659e2352aa668aae396d71f2
#
_cell.length_a   1.000
_cell.length_b   1.000
_cell.length_c   1.000
_cell.angle_alpha   90.00
_cell.angle_beta   90.00
_cell.angle_gamma   90.00
#
_symmetry.space_group_name_H-M   'P 1'
#
loop_
_entity.id
_entity.type
_entity.pdbx_description
1 polymer ?
#
loop_
_entity_poly.entity_id
_entity_poly.type
_entity_poly.pdbx_seq_one_letter_code
_entity_poly.pdbx_strand_id
1 'polypeptide(L)'
;MQPFLWQVARYYLEVENLEDYCFVFPNRRSGQFFSHYMQQEFALASCKPHLMPCVTTINDLVTELTRTAVATDIEMTFALYDAYCQAMGDRAQPFDKFVYWAQLIISDFNDIDRSMADAGEIYRNLDNLNSLGSNYLSPEIQEAVERIFGKGLFTAFFDTSADADLWQRRSSAEQADGAVKQEFMSLWNALHAIYQAYHQALEEKHVVTTGRQLRLAAEQEIDMNRHARLVFVGFGVLSIAEVKLFDRFKKAGKADFWWDNAGLQRLLDKAPHDPGALLIDGYCKRFGAKELLPLDGPAPQVSVVAVASNVGQAKQAFDLVQAMRQDDKDADDIETAIVLPDENLLVPLLHSVHDVERLNVTLGYPLRSSGIVSLMHLVARMHHQARKERDGWTYYREDVNDILSHPLIKTHFTGDAMMMTAQLARANRFRIPATEFVSLPFSDLFVPAMDSEMQGSGQESRSRYLDHLLAFCNLLMERMSTPVAEEEGDEDTADGHYVELPLQQAFLDMYIDVLNQLKHSLEQCRQQLESTTVFYLIDRLTSSSIVSFTGEPLRGLQVMGLLETRSLDFKHLLVLSMNERVFPRRRSINSFIPNYIRRAHGMSTIEQQEAIVAYNFYRLLNRAVNVTLVYDSSAQKLGSSEPSRYIAQLEKIYGMKLKHIELSPVIKTSSPIVIEVPNAGYDDLRHRYLSHRPHAKEWFLSASAINKYINCPLSFYLHYMQGLSDDNEVSDFMDYGTFGTIVHDTLKDCYDCQQSRDRGGLIDRPYIEWFKKNRMEDVVTRNIKKTYLHVSEQDLDTDTQPLRGEAFMLVDTIKSYVCFVLDYDLELIDSQGAFTILECERRHVLPAMEIGGVTMNFTYMPDRIDRLADGTVRIIDYKTGGDPTSFSSMDDMFDRKKNRNSGDSGRRKAILQLFLYCYAYLLEHKEMECVTPFIYKIGSMKDSGVKYKPQASSRQPAEQFVFSMDDAVAREFVSSMGETISEMYGKAFGQADDGSMTCGYCHFIDICRRMPPKKYF
;
A
#
# COMPACT_ATOMS: atom_id res chain seq x y z
N MET A 1 -10.65 43.80 -4.84
CA MET A 1 -12.11 43.68 -4.61
C MET A 1 -12.35 43.37 -3.15
N GLN A 2 -13.44 43.92 -2.53
CA GLN A 2 -13.69 43.68 -1.10
C GLN A 2 -14.29 42.28 -0.88
N PRO A 3 -13.82 41.51 0.12
CA PRO A 3 -14.32 40.17 0.44
C PRO A 3 -15.82 40.21 0.81
N PHE A 4 -16.53 39.11 0.53
CA PHE A 4 -17.95 38.97 0.86
C PHE A 4 -18.24 39.18 2.36
N LEU A 5 -17.48 38.48 3.22
CA LEU A 5 -17.68 38.57 4.68
C LEU A 5 -17.33 39.94 5.23
N TRP A 6 -16.36 40.63 4.63
CA TRP A 6 -16.06 42.02 4.98
C TRP A 6 -17.27 42.97 4.67
N GLN A 7 -17.94 42.77 3.52
CA GLN A 7 -19.13 43.58 3.15
C GLN A 7 -20.28 43.36 4.16
N VAL A 8 -20.46 42.09 4.61
CA VAL A 8 -21.44 41.78 5.67
C VAL A 8 -21.06 42.47 6.97
N ALA A 9 -19.81 42.39 7.41
CA ALA A 9 -19.30 43.03 8.63
C ALA A 9 -19.53 44.55 8.57
N ARG A 10 -19.16 45.19 7.46
CA ARG A 10 -19.30 46.62 7.23
C ARG A 10 -20.75 47.10 7.33
N TYR A 11 -21.71 46.32 6.79
CA TYR A 11 -23.13 46.66 6.85
C TYR A 11 -23.67 46.75 8.29
N TYR A 12 -23.21 45.90 9.18
CA TYR A 12 -23.71 45.82 10.56
C TYR A 12 -22.96 46.73 11.53
N LEU A 13 -21.91 47.45 11.13
CA LEU A 13 -21.20 48.41 12.01
C LEU A 13 -22.07 49.49 12.58
N GLU A 14 -23.10 49.94 11.83
CA GLU A 14 -23.96 51.02 12.19
C GLU A 14 -25.25 50.57 12.89
N VAL A 15 -25.40 49.27 13.15
CA VAL A 15 -26.59 48.69 13.78
C VAL A 15 -26.49 48.81 15.30
N GLU A 16 -27.51 49.44 15.91
CA GLU A 16 -27.62 49.54 17.37
C GLU A 16 -27.93 48.17 18.00
N ASN A 17 -27.38 47.89 19.17
CA ASN A 17 -27.56 46.63 19.94
C ASN A 17 -27.13 45.39 19.16
N LEU A 18 -25.98 45.46 18.51
CA LEU A 18 -25.43 44.37 17.70
C LEU A 18 -25.16 43.08 18.53
N GLU A 19 -24.92 43.21 19.83
CA GLU A 19 -24.77 42.10 20.80
C GLU A 19 -26.01 41.19 20.87
N ASP A 20 -27.19 41.66 20.54
CA ASP A 20 -28.42 40.87 20.51
C ASP A 20 -28.61 40.05 19.21
N TYR A 21 -27.71 40.26 18.22
CA TYR A 21 -27.71 39.52 16.96
C TYR A 21 -26.89 38.25 17.05
N CYS A 22 -27.33 37.21 16.37
CA CYS A 22 -26.58 35.99 16.21
C CYS A 22 -26.32 35.69 14.74
N PHE A 23 -25.05 35.67 14.34
CA PHE A 23 -24.61 35.37 12.99
C PHE A 23 -24.38 33.87 12.82
N VAL A 24 -25.08 33.28 11.85
CA VAL A 24 -25.08 31.85 11.61
C VAL A 24 -24.37 31.56 10.28
N PHE A 25 -23.35 30.72 10.33
CA PHE A 25 -22.51 30.37 9.21
C PHE A 25 -22.61 28.87 8.85
N PRO A 26 -22.27 28.48 7.60
CA PRO A 26 -22.23 27.08 7.21
C PRO A 26 -21.07 26.31 7.84
N ASN A 27 -20.00 26.98 8.26
CA ASN A 27 -18.84 26.40 8.94
C ASN A 27 -18.20 27.41 9.92
N ARG A 28 -17.39 26.91 10.88
CA ARG A 28 -16.73 27.74 11.90
C ARG A 28 -15.74 28.74 11.31
N ARG A 29 -15.07 28.38 10.19
CA ARG A 29 -14.04 29.20 9.56
C ARG A 29 -14.62 30.51 9.01
N SER A 30 -15.74 30.44 8.32
CA SER A 30 -16.44 31.65 7.83
C SER A 30 -16.80 32.59 8.98
N GLY A 31 -17.22 32.04 10.13
CA GLY A 31 -17.45 32.83 11.34
C GLY A 31 -16.20 33.50 11.90
N GLN A 32 -15.05 32.82 11.89
CA GLN A 32 -13.76 33.39 12.32
C GLN A 32 -13.32 34.54 11.42
N PHE A 33 -13.37 34.37 10.09
CA PHE A 33 -13.05 35.43 9.13
C PHE A 33 -14.00 36.64 9.28
N PHE A 34 -15.29 36.38 9.45
CA PHE A 34 -16.26 37.43 9.74
C PHE A 34 -15.90 38.19 11.02
N SER A 35 -15.61 37.51 12.12
CA SER A 35 -15.19 38.13 13.37
C SER A 35 -13.92 38.96 13.22
N HIS A 36 -12.96 38.48 12.42
CA HIS A 36 -11.73 39.22 12.11
C HIS A 36 -12.03 40.52 11.36
N TYR A 37 -12.82 40.47 10.30
CA TYR A 37 -13.21 41.67 9.56
C TYR A 37 -14.03 42.65 10.42
N MET A 38 -14.91 42.15 11.27
CA MET A 38 -15.65 42.96 12.22
C MET A 38 -14.72 43.69 13.20
N GLN A 39 -13.73 43.00 13.76
CA GLN A 39 -12.72 43.57 14.66
C GLN A 39 -11.88 44.65 13.95
N GLN A 40 -11.44 44.39 12.71
CA GLN A 40 -10.70 45.37 11.92
C GLN A 40 -11.52 46.65 11.65
N GLU A 41 -12.78 46.52 11.28
CA GLU A 41 -13.66 47.67 11.00
C GLU A 41 -14.00 48.45 12.25
N PHE A 42 -14.23 47.80 13.41
CA PHE A 42 -14.41 48.47 14.68
C PHE A 42 -13.16 49.28 15.08
N ALA A 43 -11.96 48.71 14.87
CA ALA A 43 -10.72 49.39 15.15
C ALA A 43 -10.50 50.63 14.27
N LEU A 44 -10.84 50.54 12.98
CA LEU A 44 -10.76 51.66 12.01
C LEU A 44 -11.78 52.77 12.27
N ALA A 45 -12.99 52.40 12.65
CA ALA A 45 -14.09 53.35 12.85
C ALA A 45 -13.93 54.18 14.15
N SER A 46 -12.90 53.98 14.98
CA SER A 46 -12.68 54.63 16.27
C SER A 46 -13.95 54.63 17.15
N CYS A 47 -14.73 53.59 17.08
CA CYS A 47 -16.02 53.44 17.76
C CYS A 47 -15.81 53.21 19.26
N LYS A 48 -16.83 53.48 20.06
CA LYS A 48 -16.88 53.06 21.48
C LYS A 48 -16.74 51.55 21.56
N PRO A 49 -16.18 51.01 22.68
CA PRO A 49 -16.11 49.56 22.87
C PRO A 49 -17.52 48.93 22.69
N HIS A 50 -17.66 47.99 21.74
CA HIS A 50 -18.87 47.23 21.52
C HIS A 50 -18.63 45.80 21.94
N LEU A 51 -19.65 45.12 22.46
CA LEU A 51 -19.66 43.67 22.62
C LEU A 51 -19.78 43.02 21.23
N MET A 52 -18.96 42.01 21.00
CA MET A 52 -19.05 41.24 19.76
C MET A 52 -20.39 40.46 19.70
N PRO A 53 -21.06 40.40 18.52
CA PRO A 53 -22.25 39.59 18.38
C PRO A 53 -21.98 38.11 18.53
N CYS A 54 -23.01 37.34 18.79
CA CYS A 54 -22.91 35.89 18.77
C CYS A 54 -22.58 35.40 17.35
N VAL A 55 -21.57 34.51 17.25
CA VAL A 55 -21.18 33.88 15.99
C VAL A 55 -21.25 32.36 16.17
N THR A 56 -22.07 31.68 15.36
CA THR A 56 -22.34 30.25 15.49
C THR A 56 -22.42 29.55 14.16
N THR A 57 -22.42 28.22 14.14
CA THR A 57 -22.69 27.44 12.93
C THR A 57 -24.16 26.96 12.91
N ILE A 58 -24.63 26.55 11.73
CA ILE A 58 -25.98 25.99 11.59
C ILE A 58 -26.16 24.74 12.46
N ASN A 59 -25.13 23.89 12.59
CA ASN A 59 -25.19 22.69 13.41
C ASN A 59 -25.28 23.03 14.91
N ASP A 60 -24.47 23.98 15.37
CA ASP A 60 -24.52 24.42 16.76
C ASP A 60 -25.86 25.09 17.10
N LEU A 61 -26.40 25.91 16.18
CA LEU A 61 -27.76 26.52 16.32
C LEU A 61 -28.85 25.43 16.40
N VAL A 62 -28.79 24.41 15.54
CA VAL A 62 -29.80 23.34 15.53
C VAL A 62 -29.71 22.51 16.81
N THR A 63 -28.49 22.23 17.31
CA THR A 63 -28.29 21.57 18.61
C THR A 63 -28.87 22.38 19.77
N GLU A 64 -28.69 23.70 19.74
CA GLU A 64 -29.25 24.61 20.74
C GLU A 64 -30.76 24.63 20.69
N LEU A 65 -31.38 24.68 19.49
CA LEU A 65 -32.83 24.74 19.28
C LEU A 65 -33.53 23.44 19.70
N THR A 66 -32.91 22.29 19.41
CA THR A 66 -33.51 20.96 19.68
C THR A 66 -33.14 20.41 21.05
N ARG A 67 -32.08 20.91 21.68
CA ARG A 67 -31.51 20.42 22.95
C ARG A 67 -31.18 18.91 22.93
N THR A 68 -30.81 18.39 21.75
CA THR A 68 -30.43 16.99 21.55
C THR A 68 -28.95 16.89 21.14
N ALA A 69 -28.24 15.84 21.58
CA ALA A 69 -26.89 15.54 21.15
C ALA A 69 -26.92 14.66 19.88
N VAL A 70 -25.85 14.71 19.09
CA VAL A 70 -25.67 13.84 17.92
C VAL A 70 -25.04 12.53 18.36
N ALA A 71 -25.64 11.41 17.97
CA ALA A 71 -25.11 10.07 18.26
C ALA A 71 -23.78 9.82 17.52
N THR A 72 -22.88 9.08 18.14
CA THR A 72 -21.65 8.62 17.51
C THR A 72 -21.90 7.52 16.49
N ASP A 73 -20.98 7.32 15.54
CA ASP A 73 -21.11 6.30 14.48
C ASP A 73 -21.32 4.89 15.04
N ILE A 74 -20.69 4.56 16.16
CA ILE A 74 -20.84 3.26 16.83
C ILE A 74 -22.22 3.15 17.48
N GLU A 75 -22.65 4.16 18.22
CA GLU A 75 -24.00 4.18 18.83
C GLU A 75 -25.09 4.05 17.76
N MET A 76 -24.93 4.76 16.63
CA MET A 76 -25.83 4.63 15.48
C MET A 76 -25.84 3.20 14.93
N THR A 77 -24.68 2.57 14.80
CA THR A 77 -24.56 1.20 14.25
C THR A 77 -25.22 0.16 15.17
N PHE A 78 -25.01 0.25 16.48
CA PHE A 78 -25.64 -0.68 17.42
C PHE A 78 -27.14 -0.44 17.56
N ALA A 79 -27.58 0.81 17.64
CA ALA A 79 -29.02 1.12 17.67
C ALA A 79 -29.72 0.62 16.41
N LEU A 80 -29.09 0.76 15.23
CA LEU A 80 -29.64 0.22 13.99
C LEU A 80 -29.70 -1.31 13.99
N TYR A 81 -28.67 -1.98 14.55
CA TYR A 81 -28.68 -3.45 14.65
C TYR A 81 -29.77 -3.97 15.58
N ASP A 82 -29.97 -3.33 16.72
CA ASP A 82 -31.06 -3.68 17.65
C ASP A 82 -32.43 -3.52 16.97
N ALA A 83 -32.65 -2.41 16.27
CA ALA A 83 -33.86 -2.17 15.48
C ALA A 83 -34.05 -3.22 14.36
N TYR A 84 -32.95 -3.61 13.69
CA TYR A 84 -32.94 -4.65 12.68
C TYR A 84 -33.32 -6.02 13.25
N CYS A 85 -32.73 -6.41 14.38
CA CYS A 85 -33.07 -7.66 15.06
C CYS A 85 -34.54 -7.67 15.50
N GLN A 86 -35.05 -6.56 16.01
CA GLN A 86 -36.46 -6.44 16.42
C GLN A 86 -37.40 -6.61 15.20
N ALA A 87 -37.07 -6.04 14.05
CA ALA A 87 -37.93 -6.08 12.86
C ALA A 87 -37.84 -7.44 12.14
N MET A 88 -36.67 -8.05 12.09
CA MET A 88 -36.42 -9.30 11.33
C MET A 88 -36.65 -10.57 12.16
N GLY A 89 -36.60 -10.52 13.51
CA GLY A 89 -36.73 -11.66 14.41
C GLY A 89 -35.70 -12.75 14.09
N ASP A 90 -36.15 -14.00 13.99
CA ASP A 90 -35.29 -15.17 13.73
C ASP A 90 -34.56 -15.13 12.36
N ARG A 91 -34.91 -14.19 11.47
CA ARG A 91 -34.25 -13.96 10.17
C ARG A 91 -33.14 -12.94 10.23
N ALA A 92 -32.87 -12.35 11.37
CA ALA A 92 -31.81 -11.40 11.54
C ALA A 92 -30.44 -12.07 11.36
N GLN A 93 -29.59 -11.47 10.52
CA GLN A 93 -28.22 -11.93 10.34
C GLN A 93 -27.35 -11.55 11.55
N PRO A 94 -26.26 -12.32 11.81
CA PRO A 94 -25.29 -11.95 12.83
C PRO A 94 -24.70 -10.56 12.60
N PHE A 95 -24.29 -9.88 13.68
CA PHE A 95 -23.72 -8.54 13.62
C PHE A 95 -22.50 -8.46 12.69
N ASP A 96 -21.66 -9.50 12.66
CA ASP A 96 -20.46 -9.57 11.82
C ASP A 96 -20.75 -9.46 10.31
N LYS A 97 -21.95 -9.84 9.87
CA LYS A 97 -22.40 -9.63 8.48
C LYS A 97 -23.13 -8.30 8.33
N PHE A 98 -23.91 -7.91 9.33
CA PHE A 98 -24.72 -6.70 9.29
C PHE A 98 -23.88 -5.42 9.24
N VAL A 99 -22.78 -5.34 9.98
CA VAL A 99 -21.98 -4.12 10.17
C VAL A 99 -21.47 -3.51 8.86
N TYR A 100 -21.22 -4.30 7.84
CA TYR A 100 -20.68 -3.83 6.57
C TYR A 100 -21.66 -2.98 5.74
N TRP A 101 -22.97 -3.15 5.95
CA TRP A 101 -24.00 -2.39 5.24
C TRP A 101 -24.83 -1.45 6.13
N ALA A 102 -24.61 -1.50 7.45
CA ALA A 102 -25.29 -0.63 8.40
C ALA A 102 -25.19 0.85 8.04
N GLN A 103 -23.99 1.31 7.62
CA GLN A 103 -23.76 2.70 7.24
C GLN A 103 -24.60 3.18 6.07
N LEU A 104 -24.86 2.30 5.14
CA LEU A 104 -25.62 2.60 3.96
C LEU A 104 -27.06 2.94 4.38
N ILE A 105 -27.64 2.15 5.30
CA ILE A 105 -28.97 2.43 5.85
C ILE A 105 -28.97 3.70 6.70
N ILE A 106 -27.94 3.90 7.55
CA ILE A 106 -27.82 5.13 8.36
C ILE A 106 -27.76 6.36 7.46
N SER A 107 -26.99 6.30 6.37
CA SER A 107 -26.92 7.38 5.39
C SER A 107 -28.26 7.64 4.71
N ASP A 108 -28.99 6.59 4.30
CA ASP A 108 -30.30 6.72 3.67
C ASP A 108 -31.33 7.30 4.64
N PHE A 109 -31.35 6.86 5.90
CA PHE A 109 -32.24 7.41 6.93
C PHE A 109 -31.93 8.87 7.21
N ASN A 110 -30.67 9.25 7.23
CA ASN A 110 -30.23 10.63 7.40
C ASN A 110 -30.67 11.51 6.22
N ASP A 111 -30.62 10.99 4.99
CA ASP A 111 -31.05 11.69 3.77
C ASP A 111 -32.57 11.84 3.72
N ILE A 112 -33.33 10.83 4.16
CA ILE A 112 -34.81 10.91 4.30
C ILE A 112 -35.17 12.05 5.25
N ASP A 113 -34.53 12.13 6.41
CA ASP A 113 -34.78 13.16 7.40
C ASP A 113 -34.43 14.57 6.88
N ARG A 114 -33.25 14.75 6.28
CA ARG A 114 -32.81 16.02 5.69
C ARG A 114 -33.76 16.50 4.58
N SER A 115 -34.35 15.54 3.86
CA SER A 115 -35.28 15.83 2.76
C SER A 115 -36.73 15.99 3.24
N MET A 116 -37.00 15.80 4.53
CA MET A 116 -38.36 15.82 5.10
C MET A 116 -39.31 14.83 4.41
N ALA A 117 -38.75 13.79 3.79
CA ALA A 117 -39.51 12.80 3.05
C ALA A 117 -40.24 11.82 3.99
N ASP A 118 -41.30 11.19 3.50
CA ASP A 118 -42.01 10.15 4.23
C ASP A 118 -41.34 8.78 3.96
N ALA A 119 -40.70 8.23 4.98
CA ALA A 119 -40.06 6.91 4.90
C ALA A 119 -41.06 5.80 4.52
N GLY A 120 -42.33 5.91 4.96
CA GLY A 120 -43.38 4.96 4.61
C GLY A 120 -43.73 4.97 3.13
N GLU A 121 -43.75 6.15 2.49
CA GLU A 121 -43.99 6.26 1.05
C GLU A 121 -42.81 5.78 0.23
N ILE A 122 -41.58 6.10 0.67
CA ILE A 122 -40.35 5.68 -0.04
C ILE A 122 -40.26 4.15 -0.09
N TYR A 123 -40.42 3.47 1.06
CA TYR A 123 -40.22 2.03 1.15
C TYR A 123 -41.42 1.20 0.66
N ARG A 124 -42.62 1.79 0.51
CA ARG A 124 -43.77 1.09 -0.09
C ARG A 124 -43.80 1.15 -1.63
N ASN A 125 -43.14 2.12 -2.27
CA ASN A 125 -43.25 2.38 -3.71
C ASN A 125 -42.33 1.51 -4.59
N LEU A 126 -41.62 0.53 -4.07
CA LEU A 126 -40.73 -0.37 -4.85
C LEU A 126 -41.40 -1.70 -5.21
N ASP A 127 -42.61 -1.64 -5.79
CA ASP A 127 -43.28 -2.84 -6.30
C ASP A 127 -42.64 -3.47 -7.55
N ASN A 128 -41.70 -2.77 -8.18
CA ASN A 128 -41.09 -3.22 -9.45
C ASN A 128 -39.56 -3.11 -9.47
N LEU A 129 -38.89 -4.10 -8.85
CA LEU A 129 -37.42 -4.23 -8.86
C LEU A 129 -36.80 -4.38 -10.26
N ASN A 130 -37.60 -4.75 -11.24
CA ASN A 130 -37.16 -4.89 -12.65
C ASN A 130 -36.85 -3.55 -13.34
N SER A 131 -37.12 -2.40 -12.69
CA SER A 131 -36.74 -1.07 -13.19
C SER A 131 -35.38 -0.58 -12.68
N LEU A 132 -34.70 -1.34 -11.83
CA LEU A 132 -33.37 -1.02 -11.31
C LEU A 132 -32.31 -1.53 -12.31
N GLY A 133 -31.69 -0.64 -13.05
CA GLY A 133 -30.62 -0.98 -14.00
C GLY A 133 -29.31 -1.39 -13.30
N SER A 134 -28.46 -2.14 -14.01
CA SER A 134 -27.18 -2.71 -13.53
C SER A 134 -26.16 -1.69 -12.99
N ASN A 135 -26.30 -0.42 -13.29
CA ASN A 135 -25.36 0.66 -12.87
C ASN A 135 -25.84 1.45 -11.65
N TYR A 136 -26.76 0.88 -10.88
CA TYR A 136 -27.42 1.58 -9.79
C TYR A 136 -26.59 1.66 -8.49
N LEU A 137 -25.89 0.58 -8.16
CA LEU A 137 -25.06 0.52 -6.96
C LEU A 137 -23.57 0.73 -7.28
N SER A 138 -22.83 1.37 -6.37
CA SER A 138 -21.39 1.49 -6.53
C SER A 138 -20.69 0.12 -6.44
N PRO A 139 -19.47 -0.04 -6.99
CA PRO A 139 -18.72 -1.28 -6.90
C PRO A 139 -18.55 -1.79 -5.46
N GLU A 140 -18.37 -0.88 -4.49
CA GLU A 140 -18.21 -1.23 -3.07
C GLU A 140 -19.50 -1.82 -2.47
N ILE A 141 -20.66 -1.28 -2.89
CA ILE A 141 -21.96 -1.80 -2.45
C ILE A 141 -22.28 -3.10 -3.16
N GLN A 142 -21.92 -3.22 -4.44
CA GLN A 142 -22.03 -4.48 -5.18
C GLN A 142 -21.24 -5.58 -4.46
N GLU A 143 -19.99 -5.30 -4.09
CA GLU A 143 -19.14 -6.23 -3.34
C GLU A 143 -19.73 -6.55 -1.95
N ALA A 144 -20.26 -5.56 -1.23
CA ALA A 144 -20.91 -5.78 0.05
C ALA A 144 -22.18 -6.64 -0.07
N VAL A 145 -23.02 -6.39 -1.07
CA VAL A 145 -24.21 -7.17 -1.37
C VAL A 145 -23.83 -8.61 -1.77
N GLU A 146 -22.81 -8.81 -2.62
CA GLU A 146 -22.31 -10.13 -3.00
C GLU A 146 -21.70 -10.90 -1.82
N ARG A 147 -21.06 -10.20 -0.89
CA ARG A 147 -20.48 -10.81 0.33
C ARG A 147 -21.55 -11.31 1.29
N ILE A 148 -22.68 -10.60 1.37
CA ILE A 148 -23.80 -10.89 2.30
C ILE A 148 -24.73 -11.95 1.72
N PHE A 149 -25.10 -11.82 0.45
CA PHE A 149 -26.15 -12.64 -0.18
C PHE A 149 -25.61 -13.69 -1.17
N GLY A 150 -24.28 -13.75 -1.42
CA GLY A 150 -23.63 -14.72 -2.29
C GLY A 150 -23.21 -14.14 -3.66
N LYS A 151 -22.12 -14.69 -4.23
CA LYS A 151 -21.60 -14.27 -5.54
C LYS A 151 -22.60 -14.56 -6.67
N GLY A 152 -22.82 -13.58 -7.53
CA GLY A 152 -23.70 -13.68 -8.69
C GLY A 152 -25.08 -13.05 -8.51
N LEU A 153 -25.44 -12.64 -7.29
CA LEU A 153 -26.73 -12.02 -7.05
C LEU A 153 -26.89 -10.68 -7.76
N PHE A 154 -25.83 -9.89 -7.77
CA PHE A 154 -25.84 -8.58 -8.38
C PHE A 154 -26.11 -8.66 -9.89
N THR A 155 -25.45 -9.59 -10.58
CA THR A 155 -25.64 -9.85 -12.01
C THR A 155 -27.07 -10.34 -12.33
N ALA A 156 -27.65 -11.16 -11.47
CA ALA A 156 -29.00 -11.67 -11.64
C ALA A 156 -30.10 -10.61 -11.39
N PHE A 157 -29.82 -9.62 -10.52
CA PHE A 157 -30.79 -8.56 -10.17
C PHE A 157 -30.77 -7.35 -11.10
N PHE A 158 -29.57 -6.96 -11.56
CA PHE A 158 -29.36 -5.64 -12.15
C PHE A 158 -28.92 -5.68 -13.63
N ASP A 159 -28.56 -6.87 -14.17
CA ASP A 159 -28.18 -6.99 -15.57
C ASP A 159 -29.41 -7.31 -16.45
N THR A 160 -30.08 -6.27 -16.89
CA THR A 160 -31.22 -6.37 -17.81
C THR A 160 -30.80 -6.44 -19.30
N SER A 161 -29.48 -6.42 -19.57
CA SER A 161 -28.94 -6.42 -20.93
C SER A 161 -28.55 -7.80 -21.46
N ALA A 162 -28.63 -8.85 -20.64
CA ALA A 162 -28.33 -10.19 -21.07
C ALA A 162 -29.55 -10.80 -21.81
N ASP A 163 -29.32 -11.17 -23.07
CA ASP A 163 -30.25 -11.81 -23.99
C ASP A 163 -31.14 -12.87 -23.32
N ALA A 164 -32.44 -12.83 -23.62
CA ALA A 164 -33.47 -13.75 -23.11
C ALA A 164 -33.17 -15.26 -23.35
N ASP A 165 -32.25 -15.58 -24.25
CA ASP A 165 -31.85 -16.96 -24.56
C ASP A 165 -30.91 -17.62 -23.53
N LEU A 166 -30.24 -16.84 -22.67
CA LEU A 166 -29.40 -17.39 -21.59
C LEU A 166 -30.23 -17.89 -20.39
N TRP A 167 -31.45 -17.40 -20.22
CA TRP A 167 -32.35 -17.77 -19.12
C TRP A 167 -32.92 -19.20 -19.24
N GLN A 168 -33.03 -19.77 -20.44
CA GLN A 168 -33.55 -21.13 -20.62
C GLN A 168 -32.57 -22.26 -20.27
N ARG A 169 -31.27 -21.98 -20.00
CA ARG A 169 -30.27 -23.03 -19.71
C ARG A 169 -29.88 -23.17 -18.22
N ARG A 170 -30.50 -22.44 -17.29
CA ARG A 170 -30.08 -22.41 -15.87
C ARG A 170 -31.18 -22.89 -14.89
N SER A 171 -31.75 -24.05 -15.11
CA SER A 171 -32.79 -24.62 -14.22
C SER A 171 -32.32 -25.11 -12.83
N SER A 172 -30.99 -25.11 -12.54
CA SER A 172 -30.45 -25.47 -11.21
C SER A 172 -29.96 -24.25 -10.40
N ALA A 173 -29.78 -23.08 -11.01
CA ALA A 173 -29.43 -21.83 -10.32
C ALA A 173 -30.69 -21.06 -9.83
N GLU A 174 -31.86 -21.31 -10.44
CA GLU A 174 -33.10 -20.57 -10.13
C GLU A 174 -33.62 -20.76 -8.70
N GLN A 175 -33.32 -21.88 -8.03
CA GLN A 175 -33.75 -22.09 -6.63
C GLN A 175 -32.93 -21.27 -5.61
N ALA A 176 -31.62 -21.03 -5.89
CA ALA A 176 -30.78 -20.20 -5.06
C ALA A 176 -31.08 -18.70 -5.27
N ASP A 177 -31.31 -18.27 -6.53
CA ASP A 177 -31.70 -16.89 -6.88
C ASP A 177 -33.02 -16.45 -6.25
N GLY A 178 -34.00 -17.34 -6.17
CA GLY A 178 -35.32 -17.06 -5.58
C GLY A 178 -35.25 -16.77 -4.07
N ALA A 179 -34.42 -17.49 -3.32
CA ALA A 179 -34.30 -17.35 -1.87
C ALA A 179 -33.66 -16.03 -1.48
N VAL A 180 -32.62 -15.63 -2.20
CA VAL A 180 -31.87 -14.39 -1.91
C VAL A 180 -32.67 -13.15 -2.32
N LYS A 181 -33.43 -13.26 -3.40
CA LYS A 181 -34.39 -12.21 -3.82
C LYS A 181 -35.48 -11.98 -2.76
N GLN A 182 -35.98 -13.07 -2.18
CA GLN A 182 -36.95 -12.99 -1.10
C GLN A 182 -36.34 -12.37 0.18
N GLU A 183 -35.09 -12.67 0.49
CA GLU A 183 -34.39 -12.15 1.66
C GLU A 183 -34.16 -10.62 1.54
N PHE A 184 -33.69 -10.15 0.39
CA PHE A 184 -33.56 -8.71 0.11
C PHE A 184 -34.91 -8.00 0.17
N MET A 185 -35.96 -8.56 -0.45
CA MET A 185 -37.29 -7.97 -0.40
C MET A 185 -37.85 -7.96 1.02
N SER A 186 -37.56 -8.97 1.83
CA SER A 186 -37.97 -8.99 3.23
C SER A 186 -37.30 -7.88 4.05
N LEU A 187 -36.02 -7.63 3.80
CA LEU A 187 -35.28 -6.52 4.38
C LEU A 187 -35.88 -5.17 3.92
N TRP A 188 -36.08 -4.99 2.59
CA TRP A 188 -36.65 -3.77 2.04
C TRP A 188 -38.00 -3.41 2.69
N ASN A 189 -38.89 -4.40 2.78
CA ASN A 189 -40.19 -4.23 3.39
C ASN A 189 -40.12 -3.93 4.91
N ALA A 190 -39.04 -4.36 5.57
CA ALA A 190 -38.79 -4.10 6.99
C ALA A 190 -38.18 -2.72 7.26
N LEU A 191 -37.56 -2.06 6.22
CA LEU A 191 -36.80 -0.82 6.42
C LEU A 191 -37.63 0.31 7.03
N HIS A 192 -38.93 0.40 6.75
CA HIS A 192 -39.78 1.39 7.41
C HIS A 192 -39.93 1.13 8.90
N ALA A 193 -40.14 -0.13 9.32
CA ALA A 193 -40.22 -0.51 10.73
C ALA A 193 -38.87 -0.32 11.44
N ILE A 194 -37.78 -0.67 10.74
CA ILE A 194 -36.40 -0.46 11.24
C ILE A 194 -36.14 1.03 11.44
N TYR A 195 -36.55 1.91 10.50
CA TYR A 195 -36.42 3.35 10.61
C TYR A 195 -37.09 3.90 11.88
N GLN A 196 -38.35 3.46 12.14
CA GLN A 196 -39.09 3.93 13.31
C GLN A 196 -38.43 3.43 14.62
N ALA A 197 -38.11 2.14 14.71
CA ALA A 197 -37.47 1.54 15.89
C ALA A 197 -36.08 2.14 16.16
N TYR A 198 -35.30 2.42 15.09
CA TYR A 198 -33.99 3.02 15.18
C TYR A 198 -34.04 4.44 15.80
N HIS A 199 -34.93 5.29 15.28
CA HIS A 199 -35.08 6.64 15.85
C HIS A 199 -35.59 6.61 17.30
N GLN A 200 -36.55 5.73 17.62
CA GLN A 200 -37.00 5.55 18.98
C GLN A 200 -35.85 5.13 19.90
N ALA A 201 -35.03 4.15 19.52
CA ALA A 201 -33.90 3.67 20.32
C ALA A 201 -32.84 4.76 20.58
N LEU A 202 -32.62 5.67 19.63
CA LEU A 202 -31.71 6.81 19.80
C LEU A 202 -32.34 7.89 20.70
N GLU A 203 -33.62 8.22 20.47
CA GLU A 203 -34.34 9.25 21.23
C GLU A 203 -34.47 8.85 22.72
N GLU A 204 -34.64 7.56 23.05
CA GLU A 204 -34.62 7.02 24.43
C GLU A 204 -33.27 7.27 25.12
N LYS A 205 -32.17 7.34 24.37
CA LYS A 205 -30.83 7.71 24.86
C LYS A 205 -30.55 9.21 24.85
N HIS A 206 -31.54 10.03 24.50
CA HIS A 206 -31.41 11.50 24.28
C HIS A 206 -30.39 11.92 23.21
N VAL A 207 -30.12 11.04 22.23
CA VAL A 207 -29.29 11.32 21.09
C VAL A 207 -30.06 11.12 19.79
N VAL A 208 -29.64 11.79 18.70
CA VAL A 208 -30.29 11.69 17.39
C VAL A 208 -29.25 11.75 16.27
N THR A 209 -29.64 11.40 15.04
CA THR A 209 -28.80 11.65 13.86
C THR A 209 -28.83 13.12 13.46
N THR A 210 -27.82 13.58 12.71
CA THR A 210 -27.78 14.99 12.22
C THR A 210 -28.97 15.36 11.34
N GLY A 211 -29.46 14.42 10.50
CA GLY A 211 -30.65 14.63 9.68
C GLY A 211 -31.91 14.71 10.52
N ARG A 212 -32.09 13.80 11.49
CA ARG A 212 -33.21 13.82 12.44
C ARG A 212 -33.24 15.10 13.25
N GLN A 213 -32.07 15.57 13.71
CA GLN A 213 -31.94 16.81 14.45
C GLN A 213 -32.43 18.03 13.64
N LEU A 214 -32.05 18.12 12.37
CA LEU A 214 -32.54 19.16 11.44
C LEU A 214 -34.04 19.06 11.21
N ARG A 215 -34.57 17.84 11.03
CA ARG A 215 -36.02 17.60 10.88
C ARG A 215 -36.79 18.06 12.10
N LEU A 216 -36.32 17.69 13.30
CA LEU A 216 -36.91 18.13 14.57
C LEU A 216 -36.91 19.65 14.68
N ALA A 217 -35.80 20.34 14.37
CA ALA A 217 -35.72 21.80 14.38
C ALA A 217 -36.72 22.46 13.38
N ALA A 218 -37.00 21.79 12.26
CA ALA A 218 -37.92 22.28 11.24
C ALA A 218 -39.40 22.03 11.59
N GLU A 219 -39.72 21.00 12.42
CA GLU A 219 -41.10 20.57 12.74
C GLU A 219 -41.58 21.00 14.12
N GLN A 220 -40.74 20.93 15.15
CA GLN A 220 -41.09 21.21 16.53
C GLN A 220 -41.29 22.72 16.80
N GLU A 221 -42.04 23.03 17.87
CA GLU A 221 -42.08 24.39 18.38
C GLU A 221 -40.72 24.77 18.99
N ILE A 222 -40.12 25.83 18.48
CA ILE A 222 -38.83 26.35 18.93
C ILE A 222 -38.98 27.71 19.57
N ASP A 223 -38.16 28.00 20.58
CA ASP A 223 -38.13 29.35 21.18
C ASP A 223 -37.43 30.31 20.24
N MET A 224 -38.21 31.10 19.51
CA MET A 224 -37.69 32.10 18.59
C MET A 224 -37.25 33.41 19.25
N ASN A 225 -37.40 33.54 20.56
CA ASN A 225 -37.11 34.82 21.25
C ASN A 225 -35.72 34.81 21.93
N ARG A 226 -34.97 33.73 21.86
CA ARG A 226 -33.66 33.62 22.48
C ARG A 226 -32.65 34.62 21.93
N HIS A 227 -32.70 34.90 20.61
CA HIS A 227 -31.92 35.95 19.95
C HIS A 227 -32.88 37.02 19.40
N ALA A 228 -32.49 38.29 19.48
CA ALA A 228 -33.27 39.35 18.91
C ALA A 228 -33.44 39.16 17.38
N ARG A 229 -32.35 38.75 16.73
CA ARG A 229 -32.31 38.51 15.27
C ARG A 229 -31.21 37.50 14.92
N LEU A 230 -31.53 36.60 13.99
CA LEU A 230 -30.58 35.69 13.36
C LEU A 230 -30.14 36.23 11.99
N VAL A 231 -28.86 36.16 11.68
CA VAL A 231 -28.30 36.56 10.39
C VAL A 231 -27.64 35.35 9.74
N PHE A 232 -28.29 34.79 8.72
CA PHE A 232 -27.77 33.66 7.96
C PHE A 232 -26.86 34.17 6.84
N VAL A 233 -25.57 33.77 6.88
CA VAL A 233 -24.52 34.32 6.02
C VAL A 233 -23.83 33.26 5.21
N GLY A 234 -23.78 33.41 3.88
CA GLY A 234 -22.92 32.65 2.97
C GLY A 234 -23.31 31.19 2.79
N PHE A 235 -24.57 30.87 2.96
CA PHE A 235 -25.07 29.52 2.67
C PHE A 235 -25.06 29.24 1.17
N GLY A 236 -24.78 28.03 0.80
CA GLY A 236 -24.92 27.50 -0.56
C GLY A 236 -26.26 26.80 -0.73
N VAL A 237 -26.23 25.57 -1.26
CA VAL A 237 -27.44 24.76 -1.43
C VAL A 237 -27.95 24.24 -0.10
N LEU A 238 -29.22 24.46 0.18
CA LEU A 238 -29.91 24.05 1.40
C LEU A 238 -30.65 22.73 1.20
N SER A 239 -30.69 21.90 2.24
CA SER A 239 -31.63 20.79 2.35
C SER A 239 -33.06 21.30 2.54
N ILE A 240 -34.06 20.45 2.29
CA ILE A 240 -35.47 20.82 2.48
C ILE A 240 -35.75 21.17 3.95
N ALA A 241 -35.14 20.48 4.89
CA ALA A 241 -35.25 20.76 6.31
C ALA A 241 -34.71 22.17 6.65
N GLU A 242 -33.55 22.55 6.13
CA GLU A 242 -32.97 23.88 6.30
C GLU A 242 -33.86 24.98 5.62
N VAL A 243 -34.38 24.73 4.43
CA VAL A 243 -35.31 25.64 3.75
C VAL A 243 -36.53 25.89 4.61
N LYS A 244 -37.14 24.83 5.21
CA LYS A 244 -38.29 24.98 6.10
C LYS A 244 -37.93 25.78 7.38
N LEU A 245 -36.76 25.47 7.97
CA LEU A 245 -36.28 26.18 9.17
C LEU A 245 -36.10 27.67 8.88
N PHE A 246 -35.48 28.03 7.76
CA PHE A 246 -35.24 29.41 7.34
C PHE A 246 -36.57 30.13 7.04
N ASP A 247 -37.55 29.47 6.39
CA ASP A 247 -38.88 30.03 6.14
C ASP A 247 -39.62 30.36 7.45
N ARG A 248 -39.46 29.52 8.50
CA ARG A 248 -40.05 29.78 9.82
C ARG A 248 -39.49 31.05 10.44
N PHE A 249 -38.16 31.24 10.44
CA PHE A 249 -37.52 32.45 10.97
C PHE A 249 -37.87 33.69 10.13
N LYS A 250 -37.95 33.54 8.78
CA LYS A 250 -38.38 34.62 7.88
C LYS A 250 -39.82 35.06 8.20
N LYS A 251 -40.76 34.12 8.33
CA LYS A 251 -42.17 34.40 8.65
C LYS A 251 -42.32 35.06 10.02
N ALA A 252 -41.47 34.71 10.98
CA ALA A 252 -41.44 35.31 12.31
C ALA A 252 -40.83 36.73 12.29
N GLY A 253 -40.27 37.19 11.20
CA GLY A 253 -39.59 38.49 11.10
C GLY A 253 -38.26 38.55 11.86
N LYS A 254 -37.69 37.38 12.23
CA LYS A 254 -36.51 37.22 13.11
C LYS A 254 -35.21 36.91 12.35
N ALA A 255 -35.19 36.92 11.03
CA ALA A 255 -34.03 36.57 10.24
C ALA A 255 -33.71 37.55 9.13
N ASP A 256 -32.41 37.75 8.91
CA ASP A 256 -31.78 38.35 7.74
C ASP A 256 -30.97 37.30 6.97
N PHE A 257 -30.91 37.47 5.62
CA PHE A 257 -30.21 36.50 4.77
C PHE A 257 -29.18 37.19 3.87
N TRP A 258 -27.94 36.69 3.89
CA TRP A 258 -26.87 37.17 3.05
C TRP A 258 -26.37 36.04 2.14
N TRP A 259 -26.67 36.15 0.87
CA TRP A 259 -26.23 35.24 -0.18
C TRP A 259 -25.04 35.85 -0.93
N ASP A 260 -23.99 35.08 -1.18
CA ASP A 260 -22.92 35.56 -2.06
C ASP A 260 -23.37 35.44 -3.54
N ASN A 261 -24.21 36.38 -3.95
CA ASN A 261 -24.80 36.48 -5.30
C ASN A 261 -23.96 37.34 -6.26
N ALA A 262 -22.79 37.82 -5.83
CA ALA A 262 -21.90 38.57 -6.69
C ALA A 262 -21.42 37.70 -7.86
N GLY A 263 -21.57 38.22 -9.09
CA GLY A 263 -21.26 37.47 -10.32
C GLY A 263 -22.30 36.44 -10.76
N LEU A 264 -23.35 36.20 -9.97
CA LEU A 264 -24.38 35.20 -10.28
C LEU A 264 -25.05 35.51 -11.65
N GLN A 265 -25.39 36.75 -11.92
CA GLN A 265 -25.97 37.15 -13.20
C GLN A 265 -25.00 36.88 -14.37
N ARG A 266 -23.73 37.19 -14.20
CA ARG A 266 -22.69 36.89 -15.21
C ARG A 266 -22.57 35.38 -15.50
N LEU A 267 -22.70 34.53 -14.47
CA LEU A 267 -22.74 33.07 -14.65
C LEU A 267 -23.99 32.64 -15.43
N LEU A 268 -25.17 33.16 -15.06
CA LEU A 268 -26.46 32.85 -15.72
C LEU A 268 -26.51 33.37 -17.17
N ASP A 269 -25.90 34.50 -17.47
CA ASP A 269 -25.81 35.02 -18.84
C ASP A 269 -24.95 34.11 -19.75
N LYS A 270 -23.92 33.45 -19.21
CA LYS A 270 -23.05 32.56 -19.95
C LYS A 270 -23.55 31.10 -19.94
N ALA A 271 -24.15 30.66 -18.84
CA ALA A 271 -24.68 29.33 -18.62
C ALA A 271 -26.09 29.41 -18.00
N PRO A 272 -27.16 29.73 -18.81
CA PRO A 272 -28.52 29.96 -18.30
C PRO A 272 -29.15 28.76 -17.59
N HIS A 273 -28.59 27.56 -17.79
CA HIS A 273 -29.07 26.31 -17.22
C HIS A 273 -28.14 25.75 -16.17
N ASP A 274 -27.17 26.53 -15.65
CA ASP A 274 -26.31 26.06 -14.56
C ASP A 274 -27.14 25.78 -13.31
N PRO A 275 -27.20 24.48 -12.83
CA PRO A 275 -28.10 24.11 -11.74
C PRO A 275 -27.75 24.77 -10.42
N GLY A 276 -26.44 24.99 -10.15
CA GLY A 276 -25.98 25.63 -8.92
C GLY A 276 -26.37 27.11 -8.88
N ALA A 277 -26.15 27.83 -9.98
CA ALA A 277 -26.51 29.22 -10.09
C ALA A 277 -28.03 29.41 -10.00
N LEU A 278 -28.83 28.56 -10.66
CA LEU A 278 -30.31 28.62 -10.59
C LEU A 278 -30.84 28.38 -9.16
N LEU A 279 -30.18 27.46 -8.37
CA LEU A 279 -30.58 27.23 -6.98
C LEU A 279 -30.36 28.48 -6.12
N ILE A 280 -29.19 29.12 -6.23
CA ILE A 280 -28.89 30.35 -5.48
C ILE A 280 -29.81 31.50 -5.89
N ASP A 281 -30.09 31.68 -7.18
CA ASP A 281 -31.04 32.66 -7.67
C ASP A 281 -32.45 32.42 -7.07
N GLY A 282 -32.87 31.15 -7.02
CA GLY A 282 -34.11 30.73 -6.36
C GLY A 282 -34.14 31.09 -4.86
N TYR A 283 -33.05 30.92 -4.12
CA TYR A 283 -32.97 31.32 -2.71
C TYR A 283 -32.95 32.83 -2.53
N CYS A 284 -32.25 33.58 -3.39
CA CYS A 284 -32.30 35.04 -3.39
C CYS A 284 -33.72 35.56 -3.58
N LYS A 285 -34.49 34.96 -4.50
CA LYS A 285 -35.90 35.31 -4.74
C LYS A 285 -36.80 34.90 -3.56
N ARG A 286 -36.58 33.74 -2.96
CA ARG A 286 -37.38 33.19 -1.86
C ARG A 286 -37.15 33.92 -0.54
N PHE A 287 -35.91 34.10 -0.13
CA PHE A 287 -35.55 34.63 1.18
C PHE A 287 -35.25 36.13 1.16
N GLY A 288 -35.02 36.71 -0.03
CA GLY A 288 -34.49 38.04 -0.24
C GLY A 288 -32.94 38.01 -0.27
N ALA A 289 -32.37 38.90 -1.04
CA ALA A 289 -30.91 39.10 -1.11
C ALA A 289 -30.63 40.58 -0.76
N LYS A 290 -29.57 40.80 0.05
CA LYS A 290 -29.00 42.12 0.24
C LYS A 290 -28.13 42.48 -0.96
N GLU A 291 -28.09 43.76 -1.33
CA GLU A 291 -27.20 44.23 -2.40
C GLU A 291 -25.74 44.13 -1.95
N LEU A 292 -24.94 43.46 -2.75
CA LEU A 292 -23.49 43.40 -2.60
C LEU A 292 -22.84 44.46 -3.51
N LEU A 293 -21.63 44.86 -3.12
CA LEU A 293 -20.82 45.73 -3.99
C LEU A 293 -20.55 45.02 -5.32
N PRO A 294 -20.68 45.73 -6.45
CA PRO A 294 -20.44 45.16 -7.76
C PRO A 294 -18.97 44.65 -7.87
N LEU A 295 -18.76 43.62 -8.71
CA LEU A 295 -17.44 43.13 -9.03
C LEU A 295 -16.74 44.05 -10.06
N ASP A 296 -16.30 45.22 -9.63
CA ASP A 296 -15.72 46.28 -10.48
C ASP A 296 -14.21 46.10 -10.74
N GLY A 297 -13.70 44.88 -10.74
CA GLY A 297 -12.30 44.61 -11.01
C GLY A 297 -12.07 43.87 -12.34
N PRO A 298 -10.80 43.81 -12.80
CA PRO A 298 -10.46 42.98 -13.96
C PRO A 298 -10.79 41.53 -13.66
N ALA A 299 -11.06 40.75 -14.69
CA ALA A 299 -11.21 39.30 -14.56
C ALA A 299 -9.90 38.69 -14.01
N PRO A 300 -9.98 37.60 -13.19
CA PRO A 300 -8.78 36.96 -12.63
C PRO A 300 -7.84 36.50 -13.73
N GLN A 301 -6.52 36.64 -13.48
CA GLN A 301 -5.49 36.04 -14.32
C GLN A 301 -5.39 34.57 -13.96
N VAL A 302 -5.76 33.69 -14.89
CA VAL A 302 -5.78 32.24 -14.61
C VAL A 302 -4.66 31.56 -15.38
N SER A 303 -3.76 30.90 -14.65
CA SER A 303 -2.71 30.03 -15.17
C SER A 303 -3.08 28.55 -14.92
N VAL A 304 -2.85 27.70 -15.91
CA VAL A 304 -3.03 26.26 -15.82
C VAL A 304 -1.66 25.60 -15.94
N VAL A 305 -1.25 24.88 -14.92
CA VAL A 305 0.11 24.29 -14.82
C VAL A 305 0.01 22.78 -14.86
N ALA A 306 0.63 22.17 -15.86
CA ALA A 306 0.80 20.73 -15.99
C ALA A 306 2.08 20.29 -15.28
N VAL A 307 2.00 19.34 -14.36
CA VAL A 307 3.14 18.76 -13.63
C VAL A 307 3.10 17.25 -13.75
N ALA A 308 4.21 16.61 -14.12
CA ALA A 308 4.25 15.18 -14.41
C ALA A 308 4.29 14.27 -13.14
N SER A 309 3.70 14.68 -12.01
CA SER A 309 3.63 13.88 -10.78
C SER A 309 2.70 14.51 -9.76
N ASN A 310 1.94 13.68 -9.05
CA ASN A 310 1.11 14.14 -7.93
C ASN A 310 1.96 14.79 -6.82
N VAL A 311 3.03 14.14 -6.37
CA VAL A 311 3.97 14.72 -5.39
C VAL A 311 4.71 15.93 -5.96
N GLY A 312 4.96 15.94 -7.27
CA GLY A 312 5.57 17.07 -7.97
C GLY A 312 4.74 18.34 -7.85
N GLN A 313 3.41 18.26 -7.85
CA GLN A 313 2.53 19.41 -7.61
C GLN A 313 2.79 20.05 -6.23
N ALA A 314 2.87 19.21 -5.19
CA ALA A 314 3.15 19.67 -3.84
C ALA A 314 4.53 20.33 -3.72
N LYS A 315 5.55 19.74 -4.35
CA LYS A 315 6.92 20.30 -4.36
C LYS A 315 7.04 21.65 -5.06
N GLN A 316 6.19 21.91 -6.07
CA GLN A 316 6.21 23.18 -6.81
C GLN A 316 5.26 24.23 -6.20
N ALA A 317 4.45 23.86 -5.21
CA ALA A 317 3.38 24.72 -4.71
C ALA A 317 3.89 26.06 -4.16
N PHE A 318 4.97 26.05 -3.37
CA PHE A 318 5.49 27.28 -2.76
C PHE A 318 6.19 28.18 -3.80
N ASP A 319 6.92 27.62 -4.77
CA ASP A 319 7.49 28.37 -5.90
C ASP A 319 6.39 29.04 -6.73
N LEU A 320 5.28 28.34 -6.98
CA LEU A 320 4.13 28.88 -7.71
C LEU A 320 3.42 29.98 -6.91
N VAL A 321 3.30 29.86 -5.58
CA VAL A 321 2.78 30.92 -4.71
C VAL A 321 3.68 32.15 -4.76
N GLN A 322 4.99 32.00 -4.66
CA GLN A 322 5.94 33.11 -4.79
C GLN A 322 5.82 33.79 -6.17
N ALA A 323 5.72 33.01 -7.24
CA ALA A 323 5.54 33.56 -8.58
C ALA A 323 4.25 34.35 -8.75
N MET A 324 3.14 33.94 -8.11
CA MET A 324 1.87 34.67 -8.13
C MET A 324 1.93 35.97 -7.35
N ARG A 325 2.78 36.08 -6.32
CA ARG A 325 2.92 37.25 -5.45
C ARG A 325 3.98 38.24 -5.91
N GLN A 326 4.74 37.94 -6.98
CA GLN A 326 5.85 38.79 -7.46
C GLN A 326 5.43 40.26 -7.69
N ASP A 327 4.21 40.47 -8.18
CA ASP A 327 3.64 41.80 -8.47
C ASP A 327 2.92 42.43 -7.26
N ASP A 328 2.70 41.69 -6.17
CA ASP A 328 2.00 42.14 -4.95
C ASP A 328 2.75 41.67 -3.69
N LYS A 329 3.96 42.23 -3.50
CA LYS A 329 4.84 41.84 -2.37
C LYS A 329 4.31 42.28 -0.99
N ASP A 330 3.40 43.25 -0.97
CA ASP A 330 2.79 43.78 0.25
C ASP A 330 1.45 43.05 0.59
N ALA A 331 1.05 42.04 -0.20
CA ALA A 331 -0.14 41.24 0.10
C ALA A 331 0.03 40.52 1.44
N ASP A 332 -0.96 40.65 2.32
CA ASP A 332 -1.00 39.90 3.57
C ASP A 332 -1.11 38.40 3.25
N ASP A 333 -0.36 37.57 3.99
CA ASP A 333 -0.32 36.12 3.82
C ASP A 333 -1.71 35.49 3.93
N ILE A 334 -2.61 36.04 4.73
CA ILE A 334 -4.01 35.60 4.86
C ILE A 334 -4.82 35.70 3.56
N GLU A 335 -4.41 36.57 2.62
CA GLU A 335 -5.08 36.77 1.33
C GLU A 335 -4.64 35.74 0.27
N THR A 336 -3.75 34.82 0.64
CA THR A 336 -3.23 33.76 -0.22
C THR A 336 -3.66 32.39 0.28
N ALA A 337 -4.22 31.55 -0.61
CA ALA A 337 -4.64 30.20 -0.24
C ALA A 337 -4.11 29.13 -1.21
N ILE A 338 -3.66 28.01 -0.63
CA ILE A 338 -3.42 26.75 -1.32
C ILE A 338 -4.63 25.85 -1.02
N VAL A 339 -5.36 25.46 -2.05
CA VAL A 339 -6.52 24.58 -1.93
C VAL A 339 -6.17 23.18 -2.38
N LEU A 340 -6.48 22.21 -1.54
CA LEU A 340 -6.23 20.78 -1.75
C LEU A 340 -7.55 20.03 -1.96
N PRO A 341 -8.00 19.80 -3.19
CA PRO A 341 -9.12 18.89 -3.47
C PRO A 341 -8.80 17.43 -3.15
N ASP A 342 -7.52 17.05 -3.26
CA ASP A 342 -6.98 15.79 -2.76
C ASP A 342 -6.18 16.03 -1.48
N GLU A 343 -6.77 15.68 -0.34
CA GLU A 343 -6.19 15.87 1.00
C GLU A 343 -4.91 15.03 1.21
N ASN A 344 -4.69 13.97 0.41
CA ASN A 344 -3.48 13.15 0.50
C ASN A 344 -2.21 13.92 0.11
N LEU A 345 -2.34 15.05 -0.59
CA LEU A 345 -1.21 15.93 -0.90
C LEU A 345 -0.77 16.81 0.29
N LEU A 346 -1.50 16.82 1.40
CA LEU A 346 -1.14 17.65 2.55
C LEU A 346 0.26 17.30 3.08
N VAL A 347 0.56 16.02 3.28
CA VAL A 347 1.86 15.59 3.80
C VAL A 347 3.01 15.95 2.87
N PRO A 348 2.99 15.59 1.57
CA PRO A 348 4.00 16.05 0.62
C PRO A 348 4.15 17.57 0.57
N LEU A 349 3.05 18.30 0.73
CA LEU A 349 3.06 19.77 0.75
C LEU A 349 3.80 20.29 1.98
N LEU A 350 3.51 19.77 3.18
CA LEU A 350 4.17 20.18 4.43
C LEU A 350 5.67 19.89 4.42
N HIS A 351 6.10 18.76 3.83
CA HIS A 351 7.52 18.45 3.62
C HIS A 351 8.21 19.31 2.53
N SER A 352 7.45 20.10 1.80
CA SER A 352 7.97 20.97 0.73
C SER A 352 7.93 22.43 1.10
N VAL A 353 7.61 22.75 2.35
CA VAL A 353 7.55 24.14 2.86
C VAL A 353 8.94 24.76 2.81
N HIS A 354 9.05 25.91 2.13
CA HIS A 354 10.24 26.74 2.12
C HIS A 354 9.85 28.21 1.94
N ASP A 355 10.65 29.11 2.45
CA ASP A 355 10.48 30.57 2.32
C ASP A 355 9.10 31.10 2.75
N VAL A 356 8.47 30.46 3.75
CA VAL A 356 7.19 30.89 4.33
C VAL A 356 7.37 31.05 5.84
N GLU A 357 7.17 32.28 6.34
CA GLU A 357 7.32 32.55 7.78
C GLU A 357 6.22 31.92 8.63
N ARG A 358 4.98 31.89 8.11
CA ARG A 358 3.81 31.37 8.83
C ARG A 358 2.86 30.63 7.90
N LEU A 359 2.52 29.43 8.30
CA LEU A 359 1.60 28.56 7.58
C LEU A 359 0.40 28.22 8.48
N ASN A 360 -0.81 28.40 7.98
CA ASN A 360 -2.01 27.99 8.68
C ASN A 360 -2.70 26.84 7.91
N VAL A 361 -2.62 25.64 8.48
CA VAL A 361 -3.20 24.43 7.93
C VAL A 361 -4.54 24.19 8.60
N THR A 362 -5.62 24.19 7.82
CA THR A 362 -6.98 23.97 8.33
C THR A 362 -7.48 22.56 8.12
N LEU A 363 -6.85 21.84 7.17
CA LEU A 363 -7.04 20.42 7.01
C LEU A 363 -6.48 19.70 8.22
N GLY A 364 -7.28 18.86 8.86
CA GLY A 364 -6.72 17.94 9.85
C GLY A 364 -5.97 16.81 9.14
N TYR A 365 -5.00 16.24 9.84
CA TYR A 365 -4.27 15.09 9.33
C TYR A 365 -5.10 13.82 9.57
N PRO A 366 -5.46 13.06 8.53
CA PRO A 366 -6.25 11.86 8.70
C PRO A 366 -5.50 10.81 9.53
N LEU A 367 -6.09 10.35 10.63
CA LEU A 367 -5.48 9.34 11.51
C LEU A 367 -5.11 8.06 10.76
N ARG A 368 -5.90 7.67 9.75
CA ARG A 368 -5.63 6.50 8.88
C ARG A 368 -4.26 6.53 8.18
N SER A 369 -3.68 7.72 7.98
CA SER A 369 -2.37 7.89 7.32
C SER A 369 -1.20 7.92 8.33
N SER A 370 -1.46 7.70 9.62
CA SER A 370 -0.45 7.72 10.67
C SER A 370 0.33 6.41 10.77
N GLY A 371 1.53 6.49 11.33
CA GLY A 371 2.37 5.31 11.58
C GLY A 371 1.72 4.32 12.54
N ILE A 372 0.98 4.77 13.57
CA ILE A 372 0.31 3.87 14.50
C ILE A 372 -0.76 3.01 13.80
N VAL A 373 -1.57 3.59 12.90
CA VAL A 373 -2.58 2.83 12.14
C VAL A 373 -1.90 1.86 11.18
N SER A 374 -0.80 2.25 10.53
CA SER A 374 0.01 1.36 9.71
C SER A 374 0.51 0.14 10.50
N LEU A 375 1.06 0.35 11.70
CA LEU A 375 1.49 -0.73 12.59
C LEU A 375 0.32 -1.65 12.97
N MET A 376 -0.84 -1.08 13.32
CA MET A 376 -2.01 -1.86 13.72
C MET A 376 -2.63 -2.65 12.58
N HIS A 377 -2.49 -2.19 11.33
CA HIS A 377 -2.86 -3.00 10.15
C HIS A 377 -1.95 -4.23 9.99
N LEU A 378 -0.63 -4.11 10.27
CA LEU A 378 0.28 -5.26 10.29
C LEU A 378 -0.09 -6.24 11.40
N VAL A 379 -0.42 -5.74 12.60
CA VAL A 379 -0.89 -6.56 13.72
C VAL A 379 -2.19 -7.28 13.37
N ALA A 380 -3.16 -6.58 12.76
CA ALA A 380 -4.42 -7.18 12.31
C ALA A 380 -4.19 -8.28 11.27
N ARG A 381 -3.31 -8.06 10.30
CA ARG A 381 -2.91 -9.04 9.28
C ARG A 381 -2.29 -10.28 9.92
N MET A 382 -1.36 -10.10 10.85
CA MET A 382 -0.72 -11.18 11.61
C MET A 382 -1.75 -12.05 12.34
N HIS A 383 -2.71 -11.42 13.02
CA HIS A 383 -3.76 -12.15 13.73
C HIS A 383 -4.75 -12.83 12.80
N HIS A 384 -5.04 -12.25 11.63
CA HIS A 384 -5.89 -12.88 10.62
C HIS A 384 -5.26 -14.15 10.02
N GLN A 385 -3.92 -14.17 9.89
CA GLN A 385 -3.15 -15.32 9.38
C GLN A 385 -2.70 -16.28 10.49
N ALA A 386 -2.98 -15.97 11.76
CA ALA A 386 -2.62 -16.81 12.88
C ALA A 386 -3.27 -18.20 12.79
N ARG A 387 -2.55 -19.24 13.23
CA ARG A 387 -3.05 -20.62 13.27
C ARG A 387 -2.87 -21.20 14.66
N LYS A 388 -3.88 -21.95 15.12
CA LYS A 388 -3.80 -22.70 16.37
C LYS A 388 -3.24 -24.09 16.08
N GLU A 389 -2.04 -24.38 16.60
CA GLU A 389 -1.38 -25.67 16.56
C GLU A 389 -1.53 -26.40 17.91
N ARG A 390 -0.97 -27.61 18.04
CA ARG A 390 -1.12 -28.39 19.29
C ARG A 390 -0.52 -27.70 20.51
N ASP A 391 0.56 -26.91 20.30
CA ASP A 391 1.34 -26.27 21.36
C ASP A 391 0.97 -24.78 21.55
N GLY A 392 -0.10 -24.29 20.89
CA GLY A 392 -0.57 -22.93 20.99
C GLY A 392 -0.74 -22.19 19.66
N TRP A 393 -0.87 -20.89 19.75
CA TRP A 393 -0.98 -20.03 18.57
C TRP A 393 0.38 -19.81 17.91
N THR A 394 0.39 -19.78 16.58
CA THR A 394 1.57 -19.51 15.76
C THR A 394 1.30 -18.40 14.74
N TYR A 395 2.29 -17.55 14.52
CA TYR A 395 2.24 -16.42 13.59
C TYR A 395 3.14 -16.67 12.39
N TYR A 396 2.79 -16.07 11.25
CA TYR A 396 3.60 -16.14 10.06
C TYR A 396 4.83 -15.23 10.18
N ARG A 397 6.00 -15.73 9.78
CA ARG A 397 7.29 -15.05 9.99
C ARG A 397 7.36 -13.68 9.34
N GLU A 398 6.84 -13.53 8.09
CA GLU A 398 6.88 -12.24 7.39
C GLU A 398 6.06 -11.18 8.12
N ASP A 399 4.86 -11.52 8.60
CA ASP A 399 4.04 -10.58 9.36
C ASP A 399 4.76 -10.11 10.64
N VAL A 400 5.46 -11.02 11.31
CA VAL A 400 6.27 -10.68 12.50
C VAL A 400 7.44 -9.79 12.11
N ASN A 401 8.17 -10.11 11.03
CA ASN A 401 9.28 -9.31 10.54
C ASN A 401 8.83 -7.91 10.13
N ASP A 402 7.67 -7.77 9.48
CA ASP A 402 7.10 -6.48 9.12
C ASP A 402 6.81 -5.62 10.37
N ILE A 403 6.27 -6.24 11.43
CA ILE A 403 6.05 -5.55 12.73
C ILE A 403 7.38 -5.13 13.36
N LEU A 404 8.36 -6.04 13.45
CA LEU A 404 9.68 -5.75 14.05
C LEU A 404 10.47 -4.70 13.25
N SER A 405 10.25 -4.63 11.93
CA SER A 405 10.89 -3.68 11.03
C SER A 405 10.15 -2.35 10.93
N HIS A 406 8.93 -2.26 11.50
CA HIS A 406 8.12 -1.05 11.44
C HIS A 406 8.84 0.13 12.13
N PRO A 407 8.83 1.37 11.55
CA PRO A 407 9.55 2.51 12.11
C PRO A 407 9.30 2.77 13.59
N LEU A 408 8.04 2.71 14.06
CA LEU A 408 7.70 2.92 15.47
C LEU A 408 8.34 1.89 16.40
N ILE A 409 8.37 0.61 16.00
CA ILE A 409 9.02 -0.45 16.79
C ILE A 409 10.54 -0.28 16.73
N LYS A 410 11.08 -0.07 15.54
CA LYS A 410 12.53 0.03 15.31
C LYS A 410 13.15 1.25 16.02
N THR A 411 12.42 2.37 16.11
CA THR A 411 12.90 3.59 16.76
C THR A 411 12.80 3.52 18.29
N HIS A 412 11.67 3.01 18.83
CA HIS A 412 11.41 3.07 20.27
C HIS A 412 11.78 1.78 21.02
N PHE A 413 12.03 0.67 20.32
CA PHE A 413 12.39 -0.64 20.86
C PHE A 413 13.58 -1.26 20.10
N THR A 414 14.56 -0.45 19.70
CA THR A 414 15.67 -0.84 18.80
C THR A 414 16.38 -2.11 19.25
N GLY A 415 16.82 -2.19 20.52
CA GLY A 415 17.57 -3.33 21.04
C GLY A 415 16.77 -4.63 21.03
N ASP A 416 15.52 -4.57 21.49
CA ASP A 416 14.63 -5.72 21.58
C ASP A 416 14.25 -6.24 20.18
N ALA A 417 13.91 -5.31 19.25
CA ALA A 417 13.58 -5.66 17.88
C ALA A 417 14.76 -6.29 17.13
N MET A 418 15.97 -5.74 17.26
CA MET A 418 17.18 -6.30 16.63
C MET A 418 17.53 -7.69 17.18
N MET A 419 17.45 -7.85 18.50
CA MET A 419 17.71 -9.14 19.15
C MET A 419 16.73 -10.21 18.66
N MET A 420 15.43 -9.88 18.62
CA MET A 420 14.39 -10.79 18.16
C MET A 420 14.54 -11.12 16.67
N THR A 421 14.79 -10.15 15.81
CA THR A 421 15.04 -10.37 14.38
C THR A 421 16.23 -11.32 14.18
N ALA A 422 17.33 -11.14 14.93
CA ALA A 422 18.49 -12.03 14.85
C ALA A 422 18.17 -13.45 15.35
N GLN A 423 17.35 -13.58 16.38
CA GLN A 423 16.90 -14.89 16.90
C GLN A 423 16.02 -15.62 15.85
N LEU A 424 15.07 -14.91 15.23
CA LEU A 424 14.20 -15.46 14.19
C LEU A 424 14.97 -15.85 12.92
N ALA A 425 15.99 -15.06 12.54
CA ALA A 425 16.86 -15.38 11.42
C ALA A 425 17.64 -16.69 11.65
N ARG A 426 18.12 -16.91 12.89
CA ARG A 426 18.84 -18.16 13.27
C ARG A 426 17.90 -19.36 13.32
N ALA A 427 16.69 -19.18 13.86
CA ALA A 427 15.70 -20.25 13.98
C ALA A 427 15.14 -20.72 12.63
N ASN A 428 15.13 -19.85 11.64
CA ASN A 428 14.70 -20.06 10.24
C ASN A 428 13.39 -20.86 10.09
N ARG A 429 12.35 -20.49 10.86
CA ARG A 429 11.04 -21.14 10.87
C ARG A 429 10.01 -20.30 10.13
N PHE A 430 9.09 -20.93 9.41
CA PHE A 430 7.99 -20.24 8.74
C PHE A 430 6.94 -19.70 9.72
N ARG A 431 6.69 -20.47 10.79
CA ARG A 431 5.74 -20.11 11.83
C ARG A 431 6.43 -20.04 13.18
N ILE A 432 6.08 -18.99 13.92
CA ILE A 432 6.71 -18.66 15.19
C ILE A 432 5.64 -18.79 16.28
N PRO A 433 5.91 -19.60 17.33
CA PRO A 433 4.98 -19.72 18.47
C PRO A 433 4.81 -18.39 19.21
N ALA A 434 3.58 -18.03 19.59
CA ALA A 434 3.28 -16.82 20.36
C ALA A 434 4.08 -16.74 21.68
N THR A 435 4.47 -17.87 22.23
CA THR A 435 5.27 -17.97 23.47
C THR A 435 6.67 -17.39 23.36
N GLU A 436 7.23 -17.28 22.15
CA GLU A 436 8.56 -16.69 21.95
C GLU A 436 8.58 -15.16 22.17
N PHE A 437 7.44 -14.49 22.12
CA PHE A 437 7.33 -13.03 22.26
C PHE A 437 7.07 -12.55 23.69
N VAL A 438 6.82 -13.44 24.64
CA VAL A 438 6.44 -13.09 26.03
C VAL A 438 7.49 -12.23 26.74
N SER A 439 8.77 -12.36 26.36
CA SER A 439 9.88 -11.58 26.95
C SER A 439 10.02 -10.16 26.40
N LEU A 440 9.31 -9.83 25.32
CA LEU A 440 9.41 -8.50 24.69
C LEU A 440 8.62 -7.45 25.47
N PRO A 441 9.11 -6.23 25.60
CA PRO A 441 8.37 -5.13 26.21
C PRO A 441 7.00 -4.88 25.55
N PHE A 442 6.91 -5.12 24.23
CA PHE A 442 5.70 -4.96 23.42
C PHE A 442 5.01 -6.30 23.11
N SER A 443 5.14 -7.28 24.02
CA SER A 443 4.51 -8.60 23.91
C SER A 443 2.98 -8.55 23.77
N ASP A 444 2.35 -7.47 24.23
CA ASP A 444 0.91 -7.26 24.12
C ASP A 444 0.40 -7.29 22.65
N LEU A 445 1.23 -6.94 21.67
CA LEU A 445 0.89 -7.04 20.25
C LEU A 445 0.72 -8.49 19.77
N PHE A 446 1.36 -9.44 20.45
CA PHE A 446 1.39 -10.87 20.08
C PHE A 446 0.44 -11.72 20.92
N VAL A 447 -0.38 -11.10 21.76
CA VAL A 447 -1.44 -11.82 22.48
C VAL A 447 -2.54 -12.18 21.48
N PRO A 448 -2.96 -13.47 21.40
CA PRO A 448 -3.98 -13.90 20.44
C PRO A 448 -5.29 -13.09 20.61
N ALA A 449 -5.78 -12.55 19.50
CA ALA A 449 -6.95 -11.68 19.49
C ALA A 449 -8.23 -12.36 20.01
N MET A 450 -8.32 -13.69 19.85
CA MET A 450 -9.43 -14.48 20.42
C MET A 450 -8.99 -15.93 20.65
N ASP A 451 -9.12 -16.37 21.87
CA ASP A 451 -9.12 -17.81 22.19
C ASP A 451 -10.58 -18.22 22.46
N SER A 452 -11.20 -18.92 21.52
CA SER A 452 -12.59 -19.42 21.65
C SER A 452 -12.78 -20.42 22.80
N GLU A 453 -11.68 -20.86 23.42
CA GLU A 453 -11.67 -21.81 24.53
C GLU A 453 -11.52 -21.16 25.91
N MET A 454 -11.23 -19.86 26.00
CA MET A 454 -11.44 -19.15 27.29
C MET A 454 -12.93 -19.03 27.55
N GLN A 455 -13.45 -19.98 28.29
CA GLN A 455 -14.83 -20.09 28.80
C GLN A 455 -15.16 -19.01 29.85
N GLY A 456 -14.90 -17.75 29.53
CA GLY A 456 -15.52 -16.60 30.14
C GLY A 456 -16.53 -16.02 29.13
N SER A 457 -17.56 -15.33 29.60
CA SER A 457 -18.53 -14.70 28.70
C SER A 457 -17.78 -13.94 27.60
N GLY A 458 -18.14 -14.14 26.33
CA GLY A 458 -17.39 -13.58 25.18
C GLY A 458 -17.14 -12.07 25.24
N GLN A 459 -17.72 -11.37 26.17
CA GLN A 459 -17.55 -9.95 26.48
C GLN A 459 -16.24 -9.64 27.24
N GLU A 460 -15.84 -10.50 28.20
CA GLU A 460 -14.58 -10.32 28.96
C GLU A 460 -13.33 -10.55 28.09
N SER A 461 -13.40 -11.48 27.12
CA SER A 461 -12.29 -11.77 26.22
C SER A 461 -11.97 -10.61 25.28
N ARG A 462 -12.97 -9.86 24.81
CA ARG A 462 -12.82 -8.73 23.87
C ARG A 462 -12.30 -7.48 24.53
N SER A 463 -12.85 -7.17 25.70
CA SER A 463 -12.34 -6.07 26.52
C SER A 463 -10.86 -6.29 26.82
N ARG A 464 -10.47 -7.53 27.16
CA ARG A 464 -9.07 -7.89 27.44
C ARG A 464 -8.15 -7.67 26.22
N TYR A 465 -8.59 -8.02 24.99
CA TYR A 465 -7.76 -7.78 23.81
C TYR A 465 -7.54 -6.27 23.55
N LEU A 466 -8.59 -5.46 23.69
CA LEU A 466 -8.45 -4.00 23.60
C LEU A 466 -7.57 -3.44 24.73
N ASP A 467 -7.59 -4.06 25.93
CA ASP A 467 -6.70 -3.69 27.02
C ASP A 467 -5.22 -3.94 26.67
N HIS A 468 -4.89 -5.04 25.96
CA HIS A 468 -3.54 -5.29 25.48
C HIS A 468 -3.11 -4.25 24.43
N LEU A 469 -3.97 -3.89 23.47
CA LEU A 469 -3.67 -2.83 22.52
C LEU A 469 -3.48 -1.48 23.21
N LEU A 470 -4.32 -1.15 24.21
CA LEU A 470 -4.18 0.06 25.02
C LEU A 470 -2.90 0.06 25.86
N ALA A 471 -2.54 -1.08 26.46
CA ALA A 471 -1.29 -1.23 27.22
C ALA A 471 -0.07 -0.96 26.34
N PHE A 472 -0.06 -1.53 25.13
CA PHE A 472 0.99 -1.24 24.15
C PHE A 472 1.03 0.24 23.74
N CYS A 473 -0.12 0.85 23.43
CA CYS A 473 -0.17 2.27 23.05
C CYS A 473 0.33 3.19 24.18
N ASN A 474 -0.04 2.90 25.43
CA ASN A 474 0.46 3.65 26.59
C ASN A 474 1.97 3.46 26.79
N LEU A 475 2.49 2.23 26.64
CA LEU A 475 3.93 1.99 26.69
C LEU A 475 4.69 2.74 25.58
N LEU A 476 4.13 2.75 24.37
CA LEU A 476 4.72 3.50 23.24
C LEU A 476 4.71 5.01 23.55
N MET A 477 3.63 5.55 24.13
CA MET A 477 3.54 6.95 24.56
C MET A 477 4.60 7.29 25.61
N GLU A 478 4.81 6.43 26.60
CA GLU A 478 5.85 6.58 27.61
C GLU A 478 7.25 6.64 26.97
N ARG A 479 7.52 5.71 26.04
CA ARG A 479 8.81 5.67 25.31
C ARG A 479 9.03 6.89 24.42
N MET A 480 7.99 7.37 23.75
CA MET A 480 8.06 8.59 22.93
C MET A 480 8.26 9.87 23.76
N SER A 481 7.80 9.87 25.01
CA SER A 481 7.92 11.01 25.93
C SER A 481 9.27 11.05 26.67
N THR A 482 10.05 9.95 26.64
CA THR A 482 11.37 9.87 27.27
C THR A 482 12.40 10.46 26.30
N PRO A 483 13.12 11.56 26.64
CA PRO A 483 14.14 12.12 25.75
C PRO A 483 15.22 11.07 25.52
N VAL A 484 15.45 10.71 24.26
CA VAL A 484 16.61 9.90 23.86
C VAL A 484 17.84 10.75 24.17
N ALA A 485 18.75 10.23 25.01
CA ALA A 485 20.04 10.87 25.26
C ALA A 485 20.76 11.00 23.91
N GLU A 486 20.99 12.24 23.48
CA GLU A 486 21.68 12.55 22.24
C GLU A 486 23.08 11.93 22.27
N GLU A 487 23.36 10.95 21.42
CA GLU A 487 24.74 10.68 21.02
C GLU A 487 25.18 11.90 20.17
N GLU A 488 26.24 12.55 20.58
CA GLU A 488 26.87 13.70 19.92
C GLU A 488 27.18 13.36 18.45
N GLY A 489 26.36 13.85 17.53
CA GLY A 489 26.55 13.62 16.10
C GLY A 489 25.64 14.50 15.24
N ASP A 490 26.26 15.49 14.57
CA ASP A 490 25.78 16.34 13.48
C ASP A 490 24.58 17.28 13.76
N GLU A 491 24.91 18.55 13.96
CA GLU A 491 23.99 19.69 14.13
C GLU A 491 23.05 19.96 12.95
N ASP A 492 23.28 19.37 11.74
CA ASP A 492 22.49 19.62 10.54
C ASP A 492 21.20 18.79 10.42
N THR A 493 20.95 17.84 11.34
CA THR A 493 19.73 16.99 11.32
C THR A 493 18.70 17.36 12.39
N ALA A 494 18.98 18.34 13.24
CA ALA A 494 18.15 18.69 14.39
C ALA A 494 16.80 19.33 14.02
N ASP A 495 16.70 20.07 12.92
CA ASP A 495 15.49 20.81 12.55
C ASP A 495 14.32 19.94 12.08
N GLY A 496 14.57 18.74 11.56
CA GLY A 496 13.52 17.81 11.10
C GLY A 496 12.85 17.01 12.23
N HIS A 497 13.57 16.68 13.29
CA HIS A 497 13.07 15.81 14.37
C HIS A 497 12.10 16.50 15.33
N TYR A 498 12.21 17.81 15.54
CA TYR A 498 11.37 18.53 16.51
C TYR A 498 9.90 18.69 16.11
N VAL A 499 9.57 18.60 14.82
CA VAL A 499 8.18 18.74 14.32
C VAL A 499 7.45 17.40 14.26
N GLU A 500 8.16 16.29 14.08
CA GLU A 500 7.55 14.96 13.94
C GLU A 500 7.09 14.33 15.25
N LEU A 501 7.83 14.50 16.34
CA LEU A 501 7.48 13.92 17.64
C LEU A 501 6.12 14.39 18.20
N PRO A 502 5.80 15.70 18.23
CA PRO A 502 4.50 16.17 18.72
C PRO A 502 3.33 15.66 17.87
N LEU A 503 3.52 15.52 16.55
CA LEU A 503 2.49 15.01 15.65
C LEU A 503 2.24 13.51 15.85
N GLN A 504 3.30 12.72 16.02
CA GLN A 504 3.19 11.28 16.29
C GLN A 504 2.52 11.01 17.65
N GLN A 505 2.83 11.82 18.68
CA GLN A 505 2.13 11.75 19.96
C GLN A 505 0.65 12.07 19.82
N ALA A 506 0.28 13.12 19.09
CA ALA A 506 -1.12 13.48 18.83
C ALA A 506 -1.88 12.39 18.08
N PHE A 507 -1.22 11.68 17.15
CA PHE A 507 -1.82 10.50 16.49
C PHE A 507 -2.05 9.37 17.48
N LEU A 508 -1.10 9.12 18.36
CA LEU A 508 -1.21 8.06 19.36
C LEU A 508 -2.29 8.36 20.39
N ASP A 509 -2.39 9.62 20.88
CA ASP A 509 -3.49 10.06 21.75
C ASP A 509 -4.84 9.84 21.10
N MET A 510 -5.01 10.29 19.86
CA MET A 510 -6.28 10.10 19.12
C MET A 510 -6.58 8.61 18.89
N TYR A 511 -5.57 7.77 18.68
CA TYR A 511 -5.76 6.33 18.53
C TYR A 511 -6.18 5.67 19.85
N ILE A 512 -5.59 6.10 20.97
CA ILE A 512 -6.01 5.68 22.31
C ILE A 512 -7.47 6.06 22.58
N ASP A 513 -7.89 7.28 22.20
CA ASP A 513 -9.29 7.72 22.32
C ASP A 513 -10.24 6.84 21.50
N VAL A 514 -9.85 6.48 20.26
CA VAL A 514 -10.61 5.55 19.40
C VAL A 514 -10.76 4.18 20.06
N LEU A 515 -9.68 3.62 20.63
CA LEU A 515 -9.75 2.33 21.34
C LEU A 515 -10.63 2.39 22.60
N ASN A 516 -10.53 3.47 23.39
CA ASN A 516 -11.37 3.68 24.58
C ASN A 516 -12.86 3.84 24.20
N GLN A 517 -13.17 4.60 23.14
CA GLN A 517 -14.52 4.75 22.63
C GLN A 517 -15.09 3.40 22.19
N LEU A 518 -14.31 2.61 21.45
CA LEU A 518 -14.73 1.28 21.02
C LEU A 518 -14.94 0.35 22.21
N LYS A 519 -14.01 0.32 23.18
CA LYS A 519 -14.10 -0.48 24.38
C LYS A 519 -15.39 -0.18 25.16
N HIS A 520 -15.66 1.10 25.42
CA HIS A 520 -16.88 1.53 26.13
C HIS A 520 -18.16 1.10 25.38
N SER A 521 -18.15 1.23 24.05
CA SER A 521 -19.29 0.82 23.21
C SER A 521 -19.49 -0.70 23.22
N LEU A 522 -18.40 -1.48 23.20
CA LEU A 522 -18.45 -2.94 23.25
C LEU A 522 -18.88 -3.48 24.63
N GLU A 523 -18.58 -2.78 25.73
CA GLU A 523 -19.07 -3.13 27.06
C GLU A 523 -20.60 -3.08 27.15
N GLN A 524 -21.23 -2.17 26.37
CA GLN A 524 -22.70 -2.06 26.28
C GLN A 524 -23.31 -3.05 25.29
N CYS A 525 -22.47 -3.66 24.40
CA CYS A 525 -22.92 -4.56 23.36
C CYS A 525 -23.13 -6.00 23.90
N ARG A 526 -24.31 -6.57 23.68
CA ARG A 526 -24.65 -7.94 24.09
C ARG A 526 -24.24 -9.01 23.07
N GLN A 527 -23.79 -8.58 21.89
CA GLN A 527 -23.52 -9.47 20.75
C GLN A 527 -22.13 -10.10 20.82
N GLN A 528 -21.98 -11.32 20.28
CA GLN A 528 -20.68 -11.94 20.08
C GLN A 528 -20.08 -11.41 18.74
N LEU A 529 -18.86 -10.89 18.74
CA LEU A 529 -18.16 -10.37 17.56
C LEU A 529 -16.95 -11.22 17.25
N GLU A 530 -16.67 -11.41 15.97
CA GLU A 530 -15.41 -12.00 15.50
C GLU A 530 -14.27 -10.97 15.60
N SER A 531 -13.01 -11.44 15.68
CA SER A 531 -11.81 -10.58 15.69
C SER A 531 -11.75 -9.68 14.45
N THR A 532 -12.11 -10.20 13.30
CA THR A 532 -12.18 -9.46 12.03
C THR A 532 -13.13 -8.27 12.12
N THR A 533 -14.25 -8.41 12.81
CA THR A 533 -15.23 -7.33 13.04
C THR A 533 -14.67 -6.26 13.98
N VAL A 534 -13.95 -6.66 15.03
CA VAL A 534 -13.31 -5.69 15.95
C VAL A 534 -12.26 -4.86 15.18
N PHE A 535 -11.40 -5.48 14.39
CA PHE A 535 -10.43 -4.76 13.55
C PHE A 535 -11.11 -3.86 12.50
N TYR A 536 -12.20 -4.32 11.88
CA TYR A 536 -12.99 -3.49 10.96
C TYR A 536 -13.58 -2.24 11.65
N LEU A 537 -14.08 -2.38 12.89
CA LEU A 537 -14.58 -1.23 13.64
C LEU A 537 -13.48 -0.26 14.03
N ILE A 538 -12.28 -0.75 14.40
CA ILE A 538 -11.10 0.09 14.65
C ILE A 538 -10.73 0.86 13.38
N ASP A 539 -10.57 0.15 12.25
CA ASP A 539 -10.21 0.78 10.96
C ASP A 539 -11.23 1.85 10.54
N ARG A 540 -12.50 1.57 10.74
CA ARG A 540 -13.55 2.50 10.42
C ARG A 540 -13.51 3.77 11.27
N LEU A 541 -13.34 3.64 12.60
CA LEU A 541 -13.21 4.79 13.49
C LEU A 541 -11.96 5.61 13.17
N THR A 542 -10.83 4.95 12.92
CA THR A 542 -9.60 5.63 12.53
C THR A 542 -9.74 6.34 11.19
N SER A 543 -10.51 5.77 10.24
CA SER A 543 -10.77 6.39 8.93
C SER A 543 -11.60 7.66 9.01
N SER A 544 -12.46 7.80 10.02
CA SER A 544 -13.27 9.01 10.26
C SER A 544 -12.57 10.03 11.17
N SER A 545 -11.52 9.63 11.88
CA SER A 545 -10.80 10.48 12.84
C SER A 545 -9.74 11.34 12.17
N ILE A 546 -9.67 12.59 12.61
CA ILE A 546 -8.77 13.61 12.06
C ILE A 546 -8.08 14.31 13.22
N VAL A 547 -6.75 14.37 13.19
CA VAL A 547 -5.96 15.15 14.14
C VAL A 547 -5.83 16.58 13.62
N SER A 548 -6.36 17.53 14.35
CA SER A 548 -6.30 18.94 13.98
C SER A 548 -4.93 19.53 14.30
N PHE A 549 -4.37 20.30 13.38
CA PHE A 549 -3.19 21.08 13.67
C PHE A 549 -3.53 22.23 14.63
N THR A 550 -2.71 22.40 15.67
CA THR A 550 -2.79 23.55 16.56
C THR A 550 -2.05 24.72 15.91
N GLY A 551 -2.80 25.71 15.41
CA GLY A 551 -2.23 26.93 14.80
C GLY A 551 -3.05 28.14 15.16
N GLU A 552 -2.47 29.36 15.03
CA GLU A 552 -3.24 30.58 15.14
C GLU A 552 -4.12 30.75 13.88
N PRO A 553 -5.45 30.60 13.97
CA PRO A 553 -6.32 30.87 12.85
C PRO A 553 -6.13 32.33 12.39
N LEU A 554 -6.24 32.60 11.10
CA LEU A 554 -6.18 33.94 10.50
C LEU A 554 -4.77 34.59 10.46
N ARG A 555 -3.70 33.80 10.53
CA ARG A 555 -2.31 34.27 10.32
C ARG A 555 -1.57 33.34 9.36
N GLY A 556 -0.78 33.93 8.47
CA GLY A 556 0.05 33.23 7.52
C GLY A 556 -0.70 32.70 6.27
N LEU A 557 0.04 32.00 5.42
CA LEU A 557 -0.45 31.37 4.19
C LEU A 557 -1.49 30.30 4.53
N GLN A 558 -2.65 30.33 3.89
CA GLN A 558 -3.75 29.43 4.19
C GLN A 558 -3.68 28.14 3.36
N VAL A 559 -3.59 26.99 4.01
CA VAL A 559 -3.73 25.66 3.36
C VAL A 559 -5.04 25.03 3.79
N MET A 560 -5.92 24.74 2.85
CA MET A 560 -7.28 24.32 3.16
C MET A 560 -7.88 23.37 2.12
N GLY A 561 -8.90 22.62 2.52
CA GLY A 561 -9.73 21.83 1.64
C GLY A 561 -10.78 22.71 0.91
N LEU A 562 -11.34 22.17 -0.16
CA LEU A 562 -12.34 22.90 -0.94
C LEU A 562 -13.59 23.27 -0.14
N LEU A 563 -14.06 22.40 0.76
CA LEU A 563 -15.26 22.66 1.57
C LEU A 563 -15.07 23.82 2.56
N GLU A 564 -13.84 24.06 2.97
CA GLU A 564 -13.47 25.10 3.93
C GLU A 564 -13.40 26.48 3.28
N THR A 565 -13.24 26.55 1.94
CA THR A 565 -13.21 27.79 1.19
C THR A 565 -14.61 28.44 1.03
N ARG A 566 -15.67 27.81 1.54
CA ARG A 566 -17.03 28.35 1.45
C ARG A 566 -17.12 29.73 2.11
N SER A 567 -17.67 30.67 1.38
CA SER A 567 -17.85 32.08 1.78
C SER A 567 -16.54 32.85 1.99
N LEU A 568 -15.36 32.25 1.75
CA LEU A 568 -14.08 32.92 1.83
C LEU A 568 -13.63 33.43 0.45
N ASP A 569 -12.85 34.48 0.46
CA ASP A 569 -12.28 35.10 -0.73
C ASP A 569 -10.78 35.32 -0.54
N PHE A 570 -10.00 35.05 -1.59
CA PHE A 570 -8.55 35.20 -1.61
C PHE A 570 -8.11 35.96 -2.85
N LYS A 571 -7.07 36.80 -2.71
CA LYS A 571 -6.45 37.50 -3.83
C LYS A 571 -5.63 36.54 -4.70
N HIS A 572 -4.84 35.68 -4.04
CA HIS A 572 -3.99 34.71 -4.71
C HIS A 572 -4.47 33.30 -4.36
N LEU A 573 -4.78 32.51 -5.38
CA LEU A 573 -5.39 31.20 -5.22
C LEU A 573 -4.60 30.16 -6.02
N LEU A 574 -4.00 29.19 -5.31
CA LEU A 574 -3.38 28.01 -5.88
C LEU A 574 -4.29 26.79 -5.62
N VAL A 575 -4.73 26.10 -6.67
CA VAL A 575 -5.55 24.88 -6.55
C VAL A 575 -4.78 23.73 -7.14
N LEU A 576 -4.46 22.73 -6.31
CA LEU A 576 -3.78 21.52 -6.73
C LEU A 576 -4.77 20.43 -7.18
N SER A 577 -4.26 19.36 -7.78
CA SER A 577 -5.06 18.18 -8.18
C SER A 577 -6.27 18.48 -9.05
N MET A 578 -6.14 19.43 -9.98
CA MET A 578 -7.19 19.78 -10.95
C MET A 578 -7.31 18.72 -12.07
N ASN A 579 -7.41 17.46 -11.68
CA ASN A 579 -7.59 16.31 -12.59
C ASN A 579 -9.03 15.83 -12.61
N GLU A 580 -9.48 15.34 -13.76
CA GLU A 580 -10.79 14.68 -13.89
C GLU A 580 -10.86 13.46 -12.94
N ARG A 581 -11.98 13.23 -12.28
CA ARG A 581 -12.23 12.22 -11.24
C ARG A 581 -11.60 12.53 -9.86
N VAL A 582 -10.67 13.47 -9.76
CA VAL A 582 -10.19 14.01 -8.48
C VAL A 582 -10.96 15.27 -8.13
N PHE A 583 -11.05 16.20 -9.08
CA PHE A 583 -11.85 17.41 -8.94
C PHE A 583 -12.46 17.82 -10.31
N PRO A 584 -13.78 17.64 -10.53
CA PRO A 584 -14.74 17.07 -9.56
C PRO A 584 -14.52 15.58 -9.30
N ARG A 585 -14.64 15.20 -8.02
CA ARG A 585 -14.63 13.78 -7.66
C ARG A 585 -15.90 13.14 -8.19
N ARG A 586 -15.78 12.03 -8.92
CA ARG A 586 -16.95 11.26 -9.34
C ARG A 586 -17.62 10.69 -8.08
N ARG A 587 -18.78 11.23 -7.71
CA ARG A 587 -19.53 10.71 -6.57
C ARG A 587 -20.49 9.64 -7.06
N SER A 588 -20.43 8.47 -6.47
CA SER A 588 -21.55 7.54 -6.43
C SER A 588 -22.35 7.84 -5.17
N ILE A 589 -23.65 7.92 -5.25
CA ILE A 589 -24.48 7.91 -4.05
C ILE A 589 -24.54 6.46 -3.59
N ASN A 590 -23.87 6.16 -2.49
CA ASN A 590 -24.00 4.88 -1.82
C ASN A 590 -25.34 4.87 -1.09
N SER A 591 -26.37 4.29 -1.68
CA SER A 591 -27.76 4.34 -1.19
C SER A 591 -28.56 3.16 -1.71
N PHE A 592 -29.42 2.61 -0.86
CA PHE A 592 -30.45 1.67 -1.32
C PHE A 592 -31.61 2.37 -2.05
N ILE A 593 -31.75 3.71 -1.91
CA ILE A 593 -32.84 4.45 -2.52
C ILE A 593 -32.46 4.88 -3.94
N PRO A 594 -33.18 4.42 -4.98
CA PRO A 594 -32.91 4.75 -6.38
C PRO A 594 -32.97 6.25 -6.68
N ASN A 595 -32.14 6.71 -7.63
CA ASN A 595 -32.06 8.13 -7.99
C ASN A 595 -33.39 8.70 -8.47
N TYR A 596 -34.26 7.92 -9.12
CA TYR A 596 -35.57 8.40 -9.53
C TYR A 596 -36.53 8.59 -8.34
N ILE A 597 -36.47 7.75 -7.30
CA ILE A 597 -37.21 7.94 -6.03
C ILE A 597 -36.65 9.15 -5.29
N ARG A 598 -35.33 9.27 -5.20
CA ARG A 598 -34.68 10.45 -4.59
C ARG A 598 -35.18 11.75 -5.25
N ARG A 599 -35.25 11.76 -6.59
CA ARG A 599 -35.77 12.93 -7.35
C ARG A 599 -37.27 13.20 -7.09
N ALA A 600 -38.09 12.16 -7.04
CA ALA A 600 -39.53 12.27 -6.79
C ALA A 600 -39.84 12.84 -5.40
N HIS A 601 -39.05 12.51 -4.39
CA HIS A 601 -39.21 12.96 -3.01
C HIS A 601 -38.33 14.17 -2.64
N GLY A 602 -37.67 14.81 -3.62
CA GLY A 602 -36.84 15.99 -3.39
C GLY A 602 -35.55 15.71 -2.62
N MET A 603 -35.12 14.43 -2.52
CA MET A 603 -33.86 14.05 -1.90
C MET A 603 -32.68 14.49 -2.79
N SER A 604 -31.52 14.70 -2.15
CA SER A 604 -30.29 15.06 -2.86
C SER A 604 -29.92 14.05 -3.95
N THR A 605 -29.72 14.53 -5.18
CA THR A 605 -29.26 13.73 -6.34
C THR A 605 -27.80 13.97 -6.66
N ILE A 606 -27.18 13.07 -7.46
CA ILE A 606 -25.79 13.22 -7.90
C ILE A 606 -25.60 14.54 -8.64
N GLU A 607 -26.53 14.87 -9.54
CA GLU A 607 -26.48 16.10 -10.35
C GLU A 607 -26.51 17.36 -9.47
N GLN A 608 -27.30 17.36 -8.41
CA GLN A 608 -27.33 18.46 -7.46
C GLN A 608 -26.02 18.57 -6.66
N GLN A 609 -25.45 17.46 -6.25
CA GLN A 609 -24.18 17.47 -5.53
C GLN A 609 -23.01 17.96 -6.42
N GLU A 610 -22.98 17.54 -7.69
CA GLU A 610 -22.00 18.05 -8.67
C GLU A 610 -22.19 19.55 -8.91
N ALA A 611 -23.42 20.02 -9.02
CA ALA A 611 -23.75 21.43 -9.20
C ALA A 611 -23.28 22.30 -8.02
N ILE A 612 -23.42 21.80 -6.79
CA ILE A 612 -22.93 22.48 -5.57
C ILE A 612 -21.41 22.66 -5.63
N VAL A 613 -20.69 21.59 -6.00
CA VAL A 613 -19.22 21.62 -6.09
C VAL A 613 -18.76 22.60 -7.17
N ALA A 614 -19.40 22.57 -8.34
CA ALA A 614 -19.12 23.49 -9.43
C ALA A 614 -19.37 24.96 -9.04
N TYR A 615 -20.51 25.24 -8.42
CA TYR A 615 -20.85 26.60 -7.96
C TYR A 615 -19.83 27.13 -6.94
N ASN A 616 -19.47 26.33 -5.96
CA ASN A 616 -18.47 26.72 -4.95
C ASN A 616 -17.10 27.00 -5.58
N PHE A 617 -16.70 26.24 -6.60
CA PHE A 617 -15.46 26.48 -7.33
C PHE A 617 -15.50 27.80 -8.11
N TYR A 618 -16.57 28.04 -8.91
CA TYR A 618 -16.69 29.29 -9.68
C TYR A 618 -16.81 30.50 -8.79
N ARG A 619 -17.54 30.39 -7.69
CA ARG A 619 -17.68 31.48 -6.70
C ARG A 619 -16.31 31.86 -6.11
N LEU A 620 -15.47 30.88 -5.80
CA LEU A 620 -14.13 31.10 -5.23
C LEU A 620 -13.24 31.94 -6.17
N LEU A 621 -13.44 31.86 -7.48
CA LEU A 621 -12.68 32.61 -8.48
C LEU A 621 -13.13 34.06 -8.64
N ASN A 622 -14.35 34.42 -8.20
CA ASN A 622 -14.97 35.71 -8.53
C ASN A 622 -14.20 36.94 -8.04
N ARG A 623 -13.51 36.82 -6.88
CA ARG A 623 -12.77 37.93 -6.26
C ARG A 623 -11.28 37.76 -6.28
N ALA A 624 -10.78 36.67 -6.88
CA ALA A 624 -9.36 36.41 -7.01
C ALA A 624 -8.72 37.33 -8.05
N VAL A 625 -7.46 37.68 -7.86
CA VAL A 625 -6.63 38.44 -8.81
C VAL A 625 -5.80 37.47 -9.63
N ASN A 626 -5.04 36.60 -8.94
CA ASN A 626 -4.22 35.57 -9.57
C ASN A 626 -4.70 34.18 -9.16
N VAL A 627 -4.93 33.32 -10.14
CA VAL A 627 -5.37 31.94 -9.93
C VAL A 627 -4.42 31.01 -10.68
N THR A 628 -3.88 30.02 -9.97
CA THR A 628 -3.08 28.96 -10.58
C THR A 628 -3.76 27.61 -10.32
N LEU A 629 -4.12 26.92 -11.41
CA LEU A 629 -4.73 25.59 -11.40
C LEU A 629 -3.69 24.57 -11.80
N VAL A 630 -3.35 23.64 -10.91
CA VAL A 630 -2.30 22.63 -11.15
C VAL A 630 -2.92 21.24 -11.30
N TYR A 631 -2.49 20.51 -12.32
CA TYR A 631 -2.94 19.15 -12.55
C TYR A 631 -1.77 18.19 -12.84
N ASP A 632 -1.96 16.91 -12.49
CA ASP A 632 -0.99 15.84 -12.81
C ASP A 632 -1.14 15.42 -14.28
N SER A 633 -0.08 15.61 -15.06
CA SER A 633 -0.01 15.23 -16.48
C SER A 633 0.65 13.86 -16.71
N SER A 634 0.99 13.10 -15.66
CA SER A 634 1.64 11.79 -15.80
C SER A 634 0.72 10.73 -16.38
N ALA A 635 1.19 10.01 -17.41
CA ALA A 635 0.42 9.00 -18.16
C ALA A 635 0.39 7.61 -17.45
N GLN A 636 0.45 7.54 -16.11
CA GLN A 636 0.60 6.26 -15.39
C GLN A 636 -0.64 5.35 -15.41
N LYS A 637 -1.85 5.89 -15.58
CA LYS A 637 -3.10 5.10 -15.67
C LYS A 637 -4.03 5.69 -16.72
N LEU A 638 -4.79 4.85 -17.42
CA LEU A 638 -5.83 5.30 -18.36
C LEU A 638 -6.81 6.25 -17.64
N GLY A 639 -6.89 7.51 -18.07
CA GLY A 639 -7.79 8.53 -17.54
C GLY A 639 -7.33 9.25 -16.27
N SER A 640 -6.09 9.06 -15.77
CA SER A 640 -5.57 9.78 -14.59
C SER A 640 -4.89 11.11 -14.92
N SER A 641 -4.48 11.33 -16.16
CA SER A 641 -3.76 12.53 -16.62
C SER A 641 -4.65 13.59 -17.27
N GLU A 642 -5.95 13.36 -17.32
CA GLU A 642 -6.87 14.34 -17.93
C GLU A 642 -7.09 15.54 -17.00
N PRO A 643 -6.93 16.77 -17.52
CA PRO A 643 -7.25 17.96 -16.75
C PRO A 643 -8.76 18.01 -16.44
N SER A 644 -9.10 18.60 -15.31
CA SER A 644 -10.48 18.77 -14.86
C SER A 644 -11.36 19.41 -15.92
N ARG A 645 -12.58 18.92 -16.09
CA ARG A 645 -13.62 19.54 -16.93
C ARG A 645 -13.86 21.00 -16.59
N TYR A 646 -13.62 21.43 -15.36
CA TYR A 646 -13.79 22.83 -14.95
C TYR A 646 -12.79 23.75 -15.67
N ILE A 647 -11.57 23.31 -15.96
CA ILE A 647 -10.62 24.08 -16.76
C ILE A 647 -11.19 24.33 -18.17
N ALA A 648 -11.70 23.27 -18.81
CA ALA A 648 -12.34 23.39 -20.12
C ALA A 648 -13.60 24.27 -20.10
N GLN A 649 -14.40 24.23 -19.03
CA GLN A 649 -15.57 25.06 -18.86
C GLN A 649 -15.20 26.55 -18.69
N LEU A 650 -14.17 26.86 -17.90
CA LEU A 650 -13.67 28.23 -17.76
C LEU A 650 -13.27 28.83 -19.11
N GLU A 651 -12.59 28.05 -19.95
CA GLU A 651 -12.16 28.50 -21.28
C GLU A 651 -13.30 28.59 -22.29
N LYS A 652 -14.11 27.50 -22.43
CA LYS A 652 -15.10 27.38 -23.52
C LYS A 652 -16.46 27.97 -23.19
N ILE A 653 -16.93 27.84 -21.95
CA ILE A 653 -18.26 28.35 -21.55
C ILE A 653 -18.14 29.77 -21.03
N TYR A 654 -17.20 30.01 -20.11
CA TYR A 654 -17.07 31.33 -19.49
C TYR A 654 -16.17 32.29 -20.27
N GLY A 655 -15.45 31.80 -21.31
CA GLY A 655 -14.64 32.60 -22.22
C GLY A 655 -13.43 33.24 -21.54
N MET A 656 -12.91 32.62 -20.47
CA MET A 656 -11.71 33.10 -19.79
C MET A 656 -10.47 32.78 -20.62
N LYS A 657 -9.49 33.71 -20.63
CA LYS A 657 -8.20 33.49 -21.27
C LYS A 657 -7.31 32.76 -20.25
N LEU A 658 -6.92 31.50 -20.54
CA LEU A 658 -6.07 30.70 -19.69
C LEU A 658 -4.62 30.70 -20.23
N LYS A 659 -3.65 30.83 -19.32
CA LYS A 659 -2.22 30.68 -19.63
C LYS A 659 -1.80 29.25 -19.30
N HIS A 660 -1.51 28.45 -20.31
CA HIS A 660 -1.03 27.08 -20.12
C HIS A 660 0.50 27.04 -19.96
N ILE A 661 0.97 26.34 -18.92
CA ILE A 661 2.38 26.18 -18.56
C ILE A 661 2.60 24.69 -18.33
N GLU A 662 3.65 24.14 -18.90
CA GLU A 662 4.08 22.76 -18.64
C GLU A 662 5.41 22.78 -17.89
N LEU A 663 5.41 22.18 -16.70
CA LEU A 663 6.60 22.01 -15.88
C LEU A 663 7.12 20.59 -16.06
N SER A 664 8.20 20.45 -16.79
CA SER A 664 8.88 19.18 -16.95
C SER A 664 9.95 19.01 -15.86
N PRO A 665 9.92 17.94 -15.05
CA PRO A 665 10.96 17.71 -14.07
C PRO A 665 12.29 17.47 -14.80
N VAL A 666 13.33 18.15 -14.36
CA VAL A 666 14.70 17.84 -14.78
C VAL A 666 15.10 16.53 -14.11
N ILE A 667 14.95 15.43 -14.82
CA ILE A 667 15.45 14.13 -14.33
C ILE A 667 16.97 14.18 -14.42
N LYS A 668 17.63 14.36 -13.29
CA LYS A 668 19.07 14.08 -13.19
C LYS A 668 19.22 12.57 -13.35
N THR A 669 19.69 12.13 -14.52
CA THR A 669 20.15 10.74 -14.69
C THR A 669 21.28 10.51 -13.69
N SER A 670 21.14 9.56 -12.78
CA SER A 670 22.22 9.17 -11.89
C SER A 670 23.39 8.66 -12.74
N SER A 671 24.60 9.18 -12.48
CA SER A 671 25.79 8.61 -13.09
C SER A 671 25.92 7.14 -12.70
N PRO A 672 26.36 6.26 -13.60
CA PRO A 672 26.62 4.86 -13.26
C PRO A 672 27.52 4.78 -12.03
N ILE A 673 27.19 3.88 -11.08
CA ILE A 673 28.03 3.65 -9.92
C ILE A 673 29.27 2.90 -10.35
N VAL A 674 30.42 3.52 -10.11
CA VAL A 674 31.74 2.93 -10.34
C VAL A 674 32.52 3.07 -9.02
N ILE A 675 32.91 1.94 -8.43
CA ILE A 675 33.77 1.92 -7.27
C ILE A 675 35.21 1.87 -7.76
N GLU A 676 35.86 3.00 -7.73
CA GLU A 676 37.31 3.05 -7.98
C GLU A 676 38.01 2.49 -6.75
N VAL A 677 38.79 1.45 -6.96
CA VAL A 677 39.61 0.88 -5.89
C VAL A 677 40.91 1.67 -5.87
N PRO A 678 41.14 2.55 -4.88
CA PRO A 678 42.42 3.19 -4.72
C PRO A 678 43.50 2.12 -4.53
N ASN A 679 44.77 2.40 -4.88
CA ASN A 679 45.86 1.46 -4.79
C ASN A 679 45.95 0.68 -3.44
N ALA A 680 45.50 1.28 -2.34
CA ALA A 680 45.38 0.63 -1.01
C ALA A 680 44.29 -0.45 -0.95
N GLY A 681 43.14 -0.29 -1.65
CA GLY A 681 42.10 -1.32 -1.73
C GLY A 681 42.46 -2.49 -2.64
N TYR A 682 43.36 -2.26 -3.57
CA TYR A 682 43.93 -3.28 -4.44
C TYR A 682 44.81 -4.26 -3.64
N ASP A 683 45.60 -3.74 -2.71
CA ASP A 683 46.36 -4.55 -1.79
C ASP A 683 45.46 -5.35 -0.85
N ASP A 684 44.30 -4.85 -0.46
CA ASP A 684 43.32 -5.58 0.36
C ASP A 684 42.71 -6.77 -0.41
N LEU A 685 42.37 -6.64 -1.69
CA LEU A 685 41.89 -7.73 -2.54
C LEU A 685 42.98 -8.78 -2.75
N ARG A 686 44.20 -8.36 -3.04
CA ARG A 686 45.37 -9.25 -3.12
C ARG A 686 45.63 -9.96 -1.77
N HIS A 687 45.60 -9.23 -0.68
CA HIS A 687 45.81 -9.80 0.64
C HIS A 687 44.74 -10.79 1.05
N ARG A 688 43.47 -10.53 0.72
CA ARG A 688 42.38 -11.44 1.03
C ARG A 688 42.47 -12.77 0.29
N TYR A 689 42.79 -12.74 -1.01
CA TYR A 689 42.72 -13.91 -1.87
C TYR A 689 44.08 -14.51 -2.22
N LEU A 690 45.21 -13.84 -1.89
CA LEU A 690 46.53 -14.25 -2.28
C LEU A 690 47.54 -14.41 -1.11
N SER A 691 47.24 -13.94 0.13
CA SER A 691 48.21 -13.99 1.21
C SER A 691 48.00 -15.17 2.17
N HIS A 692 49.04 -15.96 2.39
CA HIS A 692 49.15 -16.90 3.50
C HIS A 692 49.47 -16.14 4.79
N ARG A 693 48.44 -15.66 5.54
CA ARG A 693 48.62 -15.25 6.95
C ARG A 693 48.05 -16.32 7.86
N PRO A 694 48.83 -16.92 8.78
CA PRO A 694 48.41 -18.07 9.60
C PRO A 694 47.24 -17.79 10.58
N HIS A 695 46.74 -16.54 10.68
CA HIS A 695 45.69 -16.15 11.63
C HIS A 695 44.56 -15.28 11.02
N ALA A 696 44.56 -15.08 9.71
CA ALA A 696 43.43 -14.43 9.02
C ALA A 696 42.52 -15.52 8.45
N LYS A 697 41.19 -15.28 8.47
CA LYS A 697 40.23 -16.08 7.74
C LYS A 697 40.68 -16.12 6.27
N GLU A 698 41.15 -17.30 5.85
CA GLU A 698 41.61 -17.50 4.47
C GLU A 698 40.43 -17.37 3.53
N TRP A 699 40.55 -16.49 2.57
CA TRP A 699 39.52 -16.25 1.54
C TRP A 699 39.93 -16.92 0.25
N PHE A 700 39.06 -17.76 -0.29
CA PHE A 700 39.28 -18.51 -1.51
C PHE A 700 38.23 -18.08 -2.56
N LEU A 701 38.68 -17.81 -3.78
CA LEU A 701 37.79 -17.60 -4.90
C LEU A 701 37.13 -18.92 -5.31
N SER A 702 35.84 -18.91 -5.52
CA SER A 702 35.08 -20.00 -6.14
C SER A 702 34.74 -19.71 -7.59
N ALA A 703 34.39 -20.72 -8.37
CA ALA A 703 33.87 -20.53 -9.72
C ALA A 703 32.61 -19.63 -9.74
N SER A 704 31.77 -19.72 -8.69
CA SER A 704 30.58 -18.84 -8.52
C SER A 704 30.95 -17.38 -8.32
N ALA A 705 32.01 -17.09 -7.54
CA ALA A 705 32.52 -15.74 -7.33
C ALA A 705 33.03 -15.13 -8.63
N ILE A 706 33.82 -15.89 -9.40
CA ILE A 706 34.34 -15.47 -10.70
C ILE A 706 33.18 -15.24 -11.70
N ASN A 707 32.22 -16.14 -11.74
CA ASN A 707 31.02 -15.99 -12.56
C ASN A 707 30.21 -14.72 -12.19
N LYS A 708 30.11 -14.39 -10.89
CA LYS A 708 29.46 -13.18 -10.41
C LYS A 708 30.20 -11.90 -10.87
N TYR A 709 31.54 -11.94 -10.81
CA TYR A 709 32.38 -10.85 -11.32
C TYR A 709 32.20 -10.62 -12.84
N ILE A 710 32.24 -11.70 -13.64
CA ILE A 710 32.02 -11.61 -15.07
C ILE A 710 30.62 -11.07 -15.38
N ASN A 711 29.61 -11.45 -14.61
CA ASN A 711 28.25 -10.95 -14.78
C ASN A 711 28.14 -9.46 -14.46
N CYS A 712 28.64 -9.03 -13.31
CA CYS A 712 28.61 -7.64 -12.85
C CYS A 712 29.72 -7.42 -11.80
N PRO A 713 30.78 -6.65 -12.14
CA PRO A 713 31.83 -6.35 -11.17
C PRO A 713 31.34 -5.70 -9.88
N LEU A 714 30.37 -4.77 -9.97
CA LEU A 714 29.80 -4.12 -8.79
C LEU A 714 29.05 -5.12 -7.89
N SER A 715 28.30 -6.06 -8.45
CA SER A 715 27.61 -7.11 -7.67
C SER A 715 28.63 -8.03 -6.95
N PHE A 716 29.75 -8.34 -7.58
CA PHE A 716 30.86 -9.05 -6.93
C PHE A 716 31.40 -8.25 -5.75
N TYR A 717 31.68 -6.96 -5.94
CA TYR A 717 32.20 -6.07 -4.89
C TYR A 717 31.27 -6.01 -3.69
N LEU A 718 29.98 -5.73 -3.91
CA LEU A 718 28.98 -5.62 -2.83
C LEU A 718 28.85 -6.93 -2.04
N HIS A 719 28.82 -8.07 -2.72
CA HIS A 719 28.62 -9.37 -2.09
C HIS A 719 29.90 -9.90 -1.40
N TYR A 720 31.01 -10.00 -2.17
CA TYR A 720 32.23 -10.66 -1.67
C TYR A 720 33.18 -9.74 -0.95
N MET A 721 33.21 -8.45 -1.28
CA MET A 721 34.12 -7.50 -0.66
C MET A 721 33.47 -6.78 0.54
N GLN A 722 32.22 -6.38 0.41
CA GLN A 722 31.47 -5.68 1.47
C GLN A 722 30.66 -6.64 2.36
N GLY A 723 30.52 -7.90 1.94
CA GLY A 723 29.79 -8.91 2.72
C GLY A 723 28.26 -8.70 2.75
N LEU A 724 27.74 -7.90 1.83
CA LEU A 724 26.30 -7.70 1.71
C LEU A 724 25.66 -8.96 1.15
N SER A 725 24.79 -9.56 1.90
CA SER A 725 23.95 -10.70 1.48
C SER A 725 22.49 -10.33 1.67
N ASP A 726 21.61 -10.97 0.90
CA ASP A 726 20.21 -10.98 1.29
C ASP A 726 20.04 -11.64 2.64
N ASP A 727 19.17 -11.08 3.45
CA ASP A 727 18.59 -11.83 4.55
C ASP A 727 17.85 -13.02 3.92
N ASN A 728 18.10 -14.23 4.47
CA ASN A 728 17.47 -15.44 3.98
C ASN A 728 15.94 -15.28 4.03
N GLU A 729 15.35 -14.87 2.91
CA GLU A 729 13.89 -14.87 2.77
C GLU A 729 13.43 -16.32 2.76
N VAL A 730 12.69 -16.69 3.79
CA VAL A 730 11.98 -17.96 3.80
C VAL A 730 10.76 -17.80 2.92
N SER A 731 10.79 -18.43 1.74
CA SER A 731 9.67 -18.41 0.82
C SER A 731 8.61 -19.45 1.20
N ASP A 732 7.34 -19.06 1.14
CA ASP A 732 6.20 -19.99 1.31
C ASP A 732 6.12 -21.03 0.19
N PHE A 733 6.71 -20.73 -0.97
CA PHE A 733 6.75 -21.60 -2.14
C PHE A 733 8.18 -22.07 -2.39
N MET A 734 8.33 -23.34 -2.77
CA MET A 734 9.64 -23.87 -3.14
C MET A 734 10.13 -23.20 -4.43
N ASP A 735 11.19 -22.38 -4.30
CA ASP A 735 11.86 -21.82 -5.46
C ASP A 735 12.70 -22.86 -6.22
N TYR A 736 13.10 -22.52 -7.44
CA TYR A 736 13.90 -23.39 -8.29
C TYR A 736 15.29 -23.70 -7.72
N GLY A 737 15.87 -22.80 -6.91
CA GLY A 737 17.15 -22.99 -6.24
C GLY A 737 17.04 -24.04 -5.13
N THR A 738 16.07 -23.89 -4.22
CA THR A 738 15.75 -24.83 -3.14
C THR A 738 15.41 -26.21 -3.69
N PHE A 739 14.59 -26.26 -4.77
CA PHE A 739 14.30 -27.51 -5.47
C PHE A 739 15.58 -28.20 -6.00
N GLY A 740 16.46 -27.41 -6.65
CA GLY A 740 17.75 -27.93 -7.14
C GLY A 740 18.62 -28.50 -6.00
N THR A 741 18.71 -27.77 -4.89
CA THR A 741 19.49 -28.20 -3.72
C THR A 741 18.99 -29.54 -3.15
N ILE A 742 17.66 -29.72 -3.04
CA ILE A 742 17.09 -30.99 -2.54
C ILE A 742 17.39 -32.16 -3.50
N VAL A 743 17.38 -31.92 -4.81
CA VAL A 743 17.76 -32.95 -5.79
C VAL A 743 19.24 -33.32 -5.66
N HIS A 744 20.15 -32.31 -5.49
CA HIS A 744 21.59 -32.53 -5.28
C HIS A 744 21.85 -33.28 -3.98
N ASP A 745 21.28 -32.86 -2.84
CA ASP A 745 21.42 -33.54 -1.55
C ASP A 745 20.93 -35.00 -1.62
N THR A 746 19.82 -35.25 -2.36
CA THR A 746 19.29 -36.60 -2.53
C THR A 746 20.24 -37.48 -3.36
N LEU A 747 20.84 -36.96 -4.42
CA LEU A 747 21.80 -37.65 -5.24
C LEU A 747 23.11 -37.91 -4.46
N LYS A 748 23.58 -36.97 -3.68
CA LYS A 748 24.70 -37.13 -2.76
C LYS A 748 24.43 -38.25 -1.77
N ASP A 749 23.28 -38.26 -1.08
CA ASP A 749 22.91 -39.32 -0.13
C ASP A 749 22.77 -40.69 -0.82
N CYS A 750 22.44 -40.72 -2.13
CA CYS A 750 22.47 -41.93 -2.92
C CYS A 750 23.87 -42.45 -3.10
N TYR A 751 24.82 -41.64 -3.58
CA TYR A 751 26.13 -42.08 -4.01
C TYR A 751 27.16 -42.13 -2.89
N ASP A 752 27.01 -41.37 -1.80
CA ASP A 752 27.95 -41.32 -0.66
C ASP A 752 27.37 -41.85 0.67
N CYS A 753 26.37 -42.73 0.63
CA CYS A 753 25.86 -43.39 1.84
C CYS A 753 26.79 -44.48 2.33
N GLN A 754 26.56 -44.93 3.59
CA GLN A 754 27.37 -45.99 4.20
C GLN A 754 27.47 -47.28 3.34
N GLN A 755 26.36 -47.67 2.72
CA GLN A 755 26.32 -48.85 1.84
C GLN A 755 27.16 -48.71 0.56
N SER A 756 27.23 -47.49 -0.01
CA SER A 756 28.13 -47.21 -1.13
C SER A 756 29.60 -47.29 -0.69
N ARG A 757 29.91 -46.70 0.48
CA ARG A 757 31.27 -46.73 1.07
C ARG A 757 31.73 -48.15 1.42
N ASP A 758 30.86 -48.99 1.97
CA ASP A 758 31.16 -50.40 2.29
C ASP A 758 31.47 -51.22 1.04
N ARG A 759 31.02 -50.76 -0.14
CA ARG A 759 31.32 -51.37 -1.46
C ARG A 759 32.53 -50.71 -2.17
N GLY A 760 33.25 -49.84 -1.49
CA GLY A 760 34.39 -49.10 -2.05
C GLY A 760 33.94 -48.08 -3.13
N GLY A 761 32.72 -47.55 -3.05
CA GLY A 761 32.15 -46.62 -4.02
C GLY A 761 31.70 -47.25 -5.34
N LEU A 762 31.70 -48.58 -5.46
CA LEU A 762 31.25 -49.25 -6.69
C LEU A 762 29.74 -49.18 -6.85
N ILE A 763 29.30 -48.58 -7.95
CA ILE A 763 27.91 -48.43 -8.35
C ILE A 763 27.61 -49.36 -9.53
N ASP A 764 26.73 -50.33 -9.27
CA ASP A 764 26.26 -51.29 -10.23
C ASP A 764 24.71 -51.29 -10.32
N ARG A 765 24.14 -52.02 -11.26
CA ARG A 765 22.71 -52.12 -11.44
C ARG A 765 21.95 -52.52 -10.18
N PRO A 766 22.38 -53.63 -9.45
CA PRO A 766 21.68 -54.03 -8.24
C PRO A 766 21.66 -52.96 -7.14
N TYR A 767 22.69 -52.12 -7.07
CA TYR A 767 22.77 -51.04 -6.09
C TYR A 767 21.71 -49.96 -6.39
N ILE A 768 21.66 -49.48 -7.65
CA ILE A 768 20.71 -48.42 -8.05
C ILE A 768 19.27 -48.95 -7.87
N GLU A 769 18.95 -50.13 -8.28
CA GLU A 769 17.63 -50.74 -8.12
C GLU A 769 17.22 -50.89 -6.65
N TRP A 770 18.19 -51.30 -5.78
CA TRP A 770 18.00 -51.36 -4.35
C TRP A 770 17.68 -49.95 -3.75
N PHE A 771 18.45 -48.92 -4.10
CA PHE A 771 18.23 -47.58 -3.61
C PHE A 771 16.85 -47.03 -4.04
N LYS A 772 16.51 -47.15 -5.31
CA LYS A 772 15.20 -46.74 -5.85
C LYS A 772 14.03 -47.38 -5.10
N LYS A 773 14.17 -48.64 -4.71
CA LYS A 773 13.10 -49.41 -4.07
C LYS A 773 12.98 -49.16 -2.57
N ASN A 774 14.10 -49.02 -1.87
CA ASN A 774 14.09 -49.12 -0.41
C ASN A 774 14.47 -47.84 0.34
N ARG A 775 15.07 -46.85 -0.32
CA ARG A 775 15.64 -45.69 0.38
C ARG A 775 15.23 -44.34 -0.18
N MET A 776 14.89 -44.25 -1.46
CA MET A 776 14.71 -42.98 -2.17
C MET A 776 13.64 -42.11 -1.52
N GLU A 777 12.52 -42.67 -1.12
CA GLU A 777 11.38 -41.89 -0.56
C GLU A 777 11.75 -41.32 0.82
N ASP A 778 12.42 -42.10 1.66
CA ASP A 778 12.88 -41.66 2.98
C ASP A 778 13.90 -40.53 2.86
N VAL A 779 14.85 -40.64 1.91
CA VAL A 779 15.91 -39.67 1.67
C VAL A 779 15.32 -38.38 1.13
N VAL A 780 14.42 -38.45 0.14
CA VAL A 780 13.71 -37.27 -0.41
C VAL A 780 12.91 -36.57 0.67
N THR A 781 12.14 -37.31 1.47
CA THR A 781 11.35 -36.76 2.58
C THR A 781 12.23 -36.04 3.61
N ARG A 782 13.36 -36.66 3.98
CA ARG A 782 14.35 -36.11 4.91
C ARG A 782 14.92 -34.79 4.38
N ASN A 783 15.31 -34.76 3.10
CA ASN A 783 15.92 -33.58 2.50
C ASN A 783 14.90 -32.46 2.29
N ILE A 784 13.63 -32.76 2.01
CA ILE A 784 12.54 -31.75 2.02
C ILE A 784 12.42 -31.15 3.45
N LYS A 785 12.37 -31.99 4.49
CA LYS A 785 12.28 -31.52 5.88
C LYS A 785 13.46 -30.64 6.25
N LYS A 786 14.68 -31.03 5.89
CA LYS A 786 15.92 -30.31 6.18
C LYS A 786 15.97 -28.96 5.44
N THR A 787 15.82 -28.99 4.13
CA THR A 787 16.13 -27.84 3.26
C THR A 787 14.94 -26.91 3.05
N TYR A 788 13.72 -27.44 2.93
CA TYR A 788 12.52 -26.61 2.69
C TYR A 788 11.77 -26.28 3.99
N LEU A 789 11.62 -27.25 4.91
CA LEU A 789 10.92 -26.99 6.17
C LEU A 789 11.88 -26.56 7.31
N HIS A 790 13.18 -26.48 7.04
CA HIS A 790 14.21 -26.03 7.97
C HIS A 790 14.21 -26.76 9.32
N VAL A 791 13.87 -28.07 9.32
CA VAL A 791 13.96 -28.92 10.51
C VAL A 791 15.44 -29.12 10.87
N SER A 792 15.79 -28.89 12.13
CA SER A 792 17.18 -29.03 12.56
C SER A 792 17.71 -30.47 12.40
N GLU A 793 19.01 -30.64 12.16
CA GLU A 793 19.60 -32.00 12.01
C GLU A 793 19.39 -32.89 13.24
N GLN A 794 19.25 -32.29 14.43
CA GLN A 794 19.01 -33.03 15.68
C GLN A 794 17.57 -33.54 15.79
N ASP A 795 16.64 -32.81 15.18
CA ASP A 795 15.21 -33.14 15.23
C ASP A 795 14.75 -34.01 14.05
N LEU A 796 15.54 -34.09 12.96
CA LEU A 796 15.16 -34.84 11.74
C LEU A 796 14.86 -36.31 12.02
N ASP A 797 15.62 -36.95 12.93
CA ASP A 797 15.46 -38.38 13.25
C ASP A 797 14.30 -38.65 14.23
N THR A 798 13.84 -37.61 14.96
CA THR A 798 12.72 -37.65 15.89
C THR A 798 11.42 -37.11 15.34
N ASP A 799 11.48 -36.33 14.25
CA ASP A 799 10.30 -35.74 13.61
C ASP A 799 9.53 -36.80 12.81
N THR A 800 8.47 -37.31 13.41
CA THR A 800 7.54 -38.26 12.79
C THR A 800 6.37 -37.60 12.06
N GLN A 801 6.32 -36.26 11.96
CA GLN A 801 5.22 -35.58 11.31
C GLN A 801 5.22 -35.83 9.78
N PRO A 802 4.06 -36.19 9.21
CA PRO A 802 3.95 -36.37 7.77
C PRO A 802 4.07 -35.01 7.05
N LEU A 803 4.67 -34.99 5.86
CA LEU A 803 4.66 -33.82 4.98
C LEU A 803 3.22 -33.46 4.61
N ARG A 804 2.95 -32.16 4.49
CA ARG A 804 1.61 -31.62 4.13
C ARG A 804 1.73 -30.54 3.05
N GLY A 805 0.60 -30.27 2.36
CA GLY A 805 0.53 -29.19 1.36
C GLY A 805 1.50 -29.40 0.21
N GLU A 806 2.19 -28.32 -0.17
CA GLU A 806 3.16 -28.32 -1.28
C GLU A 806 4.32 -29.30 -1.06
N ALA A 807 4.87 -29.34 0.16
CA ALA A 807 5.95 -30.28 0.50
C ALA A 807 5.61 -31.74 0.20
N PHE A 808 4.36 -32.16 0.46
CA PHE A 808 3.89 -33.50 0.14
C PHE A 808 3.77 -33.73 -1.40
N MET A 809 3.25 -32.73 -2.13
CA MET A 809 3.11 -32.81 -3.58
C MET A 809 4.44 -32.89 -4.33
N LEU A 810 5.48 -32.28 -3.76
CA LEU A 810 6.80 -32.22 -4.38
C LEU A 810 7.62 -33.49 -4.24
N VAL A 811 7.27 -34.40 -3.31
CA VAL A 811 7.99 -35.68 -3.12
C VAL A 811 8.08 -36.46 -4.45
N ASP A 812 6.97 -36.66 -5.14
CA ASP A 812 6.94 -37.42 -6.39
C ASP A 812 7.64 -36.71 -7.54
N THR A 813 7.59 -35.35 -7.55
CA THR A 813 8.30 -34.56 -8.54
C THR A 813 9.82 -34.72 -8.36
N ILE A 814 10.33 -34.57 -7.12
CA ILE A 814 11.75 -34.73 -6.81
C ILE A 814 12.23 -36.15 -7.09
N LYS A 815 11.43 -37.16 -6.69
CA LYS A 815 11.71 -38.58 -7.03
C LYS A 815 11.85 -38.77 -8.54
N SER A 816 11.01 -38.13 -9.35
CA SER A 816 11.09 -38.22 -10.81
C SER A 816 12.39 -37.64 -11.36
N TYR A 817 12.82 -36.47 -10.85
CA TYR A 817 14.09 -35.86 -11.24
C TYR A 817 15.30 -36.70 -10.86
N VAL A 818 15.31 -37.27 -9.63
CA VAL A 818 16.35 -38.21 -9.18
C VAL A 818 16.34 -39.47 -10.07
N CYS A 819 15.15 -40.00 -10.41
CA CYS A 819 15.05 -41.16 -11.30
C CYS A 819 15.64 -40.90 -12.68
N PHE A 820 15.51 -39.68 -13.26
CA PHE A 820 16.14 -39.36 -14.56
C PHE A 820 17.66 -39.58 -14.54
N VAL A 821 18.32 -39.18 -13.45
CA VAL A 821 19.76 -39.39 -13.29
C VAL A 821 20.07 -40.86 -13.10
N LEU A 822 19.36 -41.56 -12.22
CA LEU A 822 19.58 -42.97 -11.92
C LEU A 822 19.29 -43.87 -13.14
N ASP A 823 18.29 -43.52 -13.96
CA ASP A 823 17.99 -44.29 -15.18
C ASP A 823 19.08 -44.09 -16.24
N TYR A 824 19.62 -42.88 -16.37
CA TYR A 824 20.74 -42.61 -17.27
C TYR A 824 22.00 -43.37 -16.80
N ASP A 825 22.26 -43.44 -15.49
CA ASP A 825 23.40 -44.21 -14.93
C ASP A 825 23.18 -45.71 -15.12
N LEU A 826 21.93 -46.22 -15.13
CA LEU A 826 21.63 -47.60 -15.49
C LEU A 826 21.96 -47.89 -16.96
N GLU A 827 21.56 -46.97 -17.90
CA GLU A 827 21.93 -47.08 -19.30
C GLU A 827 23.44 -47.04 -19.51
N LEU A 828 24.15 -46.22 -18.73
CA LEU A 828 25.63 -46.16 -18.73
C LEU A 828 26.25 -47.49 -18.27
N ILE A 829 25.75 -48.07 -17.18
CA ILE A 829 26.21 -49.34 -16.64
C ILE A 829 25.97 -50.48 -17.65
N ASP A 830 24.82 -50.50 -18.33
CA ASP A 830 24.53 -51.49 -19.34
C ASP A 830 25.44 -51.39 -20.58
N SER A 831 25.87 -50.21 -20.94
CA SER A 831 26.73 -49.96 -22.12
C SER A 831 28.22 -50.05 -21.85
N GLN A 832 28.68 -49.62 -20.67
CA GLN A 832 30.09 -49.39 -20.37
C GLN A 832 30.56 -50.13 -19.10
N GLY A 833 29.66 -50.75 -18.33
CA GLY A 833 29.99 -51.41 -17.07
C GLY A 833 29.80 -50.52 -15.85
N ALA A 834 29.95 -51.16 -14.67
CA ALA A 834 29.85 -50.45 -13.39
C ALA A 834 30.96 -49.37 -13.24
N PHE A 835 30.63 -48.27 -12.57
CA PHE A 835 31.57 -47.18 -12.29
C PHE A 835 31.84 -47.03 -10.79
N THR A 836 32.91 -46.36 -10.45
CA THR A 836 33.32 -46.15 -9.06
C THR A 836 33.26 -44.68 -8.71
N ILE A 837 32.51 -44.32 -7.66
CA ILE A 837 32.51 -42.98 -7.08
C ILE A 837 33.85 -42.74 -6.40
N LEU A 838 34.53 -41.69 -6.78
CA LEU A 838 35.76 -41.23 -6.12
C LEU A 838 35.42 -40.22 -5.01
N GLU A 839 34.57 -39.24 -5.31
CA GLU A 839 34.18 -38.21 -4.35
C GLU A 839 32.76 -37.66 -4.70
N CYS A 840 32.02 -37.20 -3.65
CA CYS A 840 30.77 -36.46 -3.78
C CYS A 840 30.83 -35.22 -2.88
N GLU A 841 30.56 -34.01 -3.47
CA GLU A 841 30.50 -32.72 -2.77
C GLU A 841 31.60 -32.49 -1.73
N ARG A 842 32.82 -32.93 -2.03
CA ARG A 842 33.97 -32.68 -1.19
C ARG A 842 34.61 -31.35 -1.54
N ARG A 843 34.83 -30.53 -0.51
CA ARG A 843 35.50 -29.23 -0.70
C ARG A 843 37.02 -29.42 -0.78
N HIS A 844 37.56 -28.89 -1.89
CA HIS A 844 39.00 -28.79 -2.13
C HIS A 844 39.45 -27.33 -2.00
N VAL A 845 40.70 -27.15 -1.60
CA VAL A 845 41.31 -25.85 -1.35
C VAL A 845 42.72 -25.86 -1.95
N LEU A 846 42.94 -25.01 -2.95
CA LEU A 846 44.24 -24.81 -3.60
C LEU A 846 44.77 -23.42 -3.28
N PRO A 847 45.64 -23.28 -2.28
CA PRO A 847 46.34 -22.03 -2.03
C PRO A 847 47.34 -21.77 -3.15
N ALA A 848 47.41 -20.47 -3.55
CA ALA A 848 48.35 -19.99 -4.57
C ALA A 848 48.30 -20.77 -5.91
N MET A 849 47.08 -21.11 -6.36
CA MET A 849 46.91 -21.74 -7.67
C MET A 849 47.31 -20.77 -8.78
N GLU A 850 48.25 -21.18 -9.68
CA GLU A 850 48.64 -20.41 -10.87
C GLU A 850 47.70 -20.73 -12.02
N ILE A 851 47.15 -19.66 -12.68
CA ILE A 851 46.33 -19.76 -13.88
C ILE A 851 46.61 -18.59 -14.80
N GLY A 852 47.05 -18.84 -16.06
CA GLY A 852 47.30 -17.82 -17.03
C GLY A 852 48.31 -16.73 -16.60
N GLY A 853 49.33 -17.11 -15.79
CA GLY A 853 50.33 -16.18 -15.27
C GLY A 853 49.91 -15.35 -14.05
N VAL A 854 48.73 -15.60 -13.50
CA VAL A 854 48.22 -14.97 -12.27
C VAL A 854 48.04 -16.00 -11.16
N THR A 855 48.33 -15.60 -9.93
CA THR A 855 48.16 -16.47 -8.75
C THR A 855 46.90 -16.12 -8.01
N MET A 856 46.11 -17.14 -7.58
CA MET A 856 44.91 -16.96 -6.76
C MET A 856 44.74 -18.12 -5.75
N ASN A 857 44.09 -17.83 -4.63
CA ASN A 857 43.56 -18.85 -3.75
C ASN A 857 42.23 -19.37 -4.28
N PHE A 858 42.13 -20.65 -4.61
CA PHE A 858 40.96 -21.23 -5.23
C PHE A 858 40.33 -22.34 -4.37
N THR A 859 39.00 -22.37 -4.34
CA THR A 859 38.23 -23.47 -3.74
C THR A 859 37.23 -24.02 -4.75
N TYR A 860 37.09 -25.32 -4.80
CA TYR A 860 36.11 -25.98 -5.64
C TYR A 860 35.47 -27.18 -4.91
N MET A 861 34.27 -27.52 -5.32
CA MET A 861 33.47 -28.58 -4.75
C MET A 861 32.61 -29.17 -5.87
N PRO A 862 33.09 -30.23 -6.55
CA PRO A 862 32.36 -30.94 -7.59
C PRO A 862 31.18 -31.70 -6.97
N ASP A 863 30.05 -31.75 -7.67
CA ASP A 863 28.89 -32.52 -7.20
C ASP A 863 29.23 -34.01 -7.13
N ARG A 864 29.95 -34.53 -8.15
CA ARG A 864 30.42 -35.92 -8.19
C ARG A 864 31.68 -36.04 -9.04
N ILE A 865 32.64 -36.84 -8.56
CA ILE A 865 33.77 -37.34 -9.35
C ILE A 865 33.66 -38.85 -9.40
N ASP A 866 33.64 -39.42 -10.60
CA ASP A 866 33.60 -40.88 -10.79
C ASP A 866 34.63 -41.38 -11.78
N ARG A 867 34.87 -42.69 -11.74
CA ARG A 867 35.78 -43.40 -12.65
C ARG A 867 34.98 -44.49 -13.37
N LEU A 868 34.90 -44.43 -14.67
CA LEU A 868 34.29 -45.45 -15.50
C LEU A 868 35.15 -46.74 -15.55
N ALA A 869 34.55 -47.81 -16.08
CA ALA A 869 35.22 -49.10 -16.21
C ALA A 869 36.46 -49.08 -17.14
N ASP A 870 36.50 -48.16 -18.10
CA ASP A 870 37.61 -47.93 -19.04
C ASP A 870 38.76 -47.09 -18.43
N GLY A 871 38.60 -46.64 -17.16
CA GLY A 871 39.56 -45.79 -16.48
C GLY A 871 39.33 -44.27 -16.63
N THR A 872 38.38 -43.83 -17.48
CA THR A 872 38.02 -42.41 -17.66
C THR A 872 37.51 -41.82 -16.37
N VAL A 873 38.08 -40.68 -15.93
CA VAL A 873 37.61 -39.90 -14.79
C VAL A 873 36.73 -38.79 -15.28
N ARG A 874 35.51 -38.67 -14.70
CA ARG A 874 34.57 -37.60 -15.00
C ARG A 874 34.42 -36.67 -13.81
N ILE A 875 34.36 -35.37 -14.09
CA ILE A 875 33.99 -34.34 -13.10
C ILE A 875 32.60 -33.89 -13.48
N ILE A 876 31.65 -34.11 -12.59
CA ILE A 876 30.21 -34.02 -12.89
C ILE A 876 29.60 -32.85 -12.09
N ASP A 877 28.69 -32.14 -12.76
CA ASP A 877 27.86 -31.07 -12.20
C ASP A 877 26.39 -31.31 -12.61
N TYR A 878 25.49 -31.32 -11.62
CA TYR A 878 24.06 -31.53 -11.85
C TYR A 878 23.36 -30.20 -12.15
N LYS A 879 22.53 -30.15 -13.18
CA LYS A 879 21.73 -28.98 -13.53
C LYS A 879 20.26 -29.36 -13.74
N THR A 880 19.40 -28.86 -12.84
CA THR A 880 17.94 -28.98 -12.96
C THR A 880 17.35 -27.97 -13.94
N GLY A 881 18.08 -26.90 -14.27
CA GLY A 881 17.65 -25.81 -15.16
C GLY A 881 18.02 -26.03 -16.65
N GLY A 882 17.80 -24.98 -17.44
CA GLY A 882 18.03 -24.97 -18.89
C GLY A 882 19.45 -24.62 -19.33
N ASP A 883 20.48 -24.92 -18.50
CA ASP A 883 21.86 -24.55 -18.81
C ASP A 883 22.36 -25.19 -20.11
N PRO A 884 23.08 -24.43 -20.95
CA PRO A 884 23.65 -24.96 -22.19
C PRO A 884 24.81 -25.92 -21.91
N THR A 885 24.83 -27.03 -22.62
CA THR A 885 25.86 -28.09 -22.52
C THR A 885 26.86 -28.10 -23.68
N SER A 886 26.78 -27.11 -24.58
CA SER A 886 27.69 -26.99 -25.74
C SER A 886 28.30 -25.60 -25.82
N PHE A 887 29.54 -25.53 -26.35
CA PHE A 887 30.24 -24.28 -26.59
C PHE A 887 31.02 -24.34 -27.93
N SER A 888 31.38 -23.16 -28.46
CA SER A 888 32.06 -23.02 -29.76
C SER A 888 33.33 -22.16 -29.68
N SER A 889 33.42 -21.30 -28.68
CA SER A 889 34.57 -20.41 -28.43
C SER A 889 34.64 -19.98 -26.96
N MET A 890 35.75 -19.37 -26.56
CA MET A 890 35.92 -18.78 -25.23
C MET A 890 34.93 -17.63 -24.96
N ASP A 891 34.52 -16.89 -26.01
CA ASP A 891 33.49 -15.86 -25.89
C ASP A 891 32.18 -16.40 -25.34
N ASP A 892 31.87 -17.68 -25.54
CA ASP A 892 30.70 -18.31 -24.93
C ASP A 892 30.74 -18.31 -23.40
N MET A 893 31.90 -18.26 -22.78
CA MET A 893 32.12 -18.30 -21.34
C MET A 893 32.44 -16.92 -20.75
N PHE A 894 33.15 -16.05 -21.48
CA PHE A 894 33.74 -14.83 -20.93
C PHE A 894 33.07 -13.53 -21.45
N ASP A 895 32.36 -13.54 -22.61
CA ASP A 895 31.73 -12.33 -23.12
C ASP A 895 30.53 -11.87 -22.25
N ARG A 896 30.72 -10.71 -21.63
CA ARG A 896 29.69 -10.06 -20.79
C ARG A 896 28.41 -9.72 -21.55
N LYS A 897 28.49 -9.47 -22.86
CA LYS A 897 27.33 -9.15 -23.71
C LYS A 897 26.37 -10.32 -23.83
N LYS A 898 26.84 -11.55 -23.71
CA LYS A 898 26.01 -12.75 -23.73
C LYS A 898 25.14 -12.92 -22.48
N ASN A 899 25.41 -12.17 -21.42
CA ASN A 899 24.50 -12.11 -20.25
C ASN A 899 23.13 -11.50 -20.56
N ARG A 900 22.97 -10.82 -21.72
CA ARG A 900 21.69 -10.27 -22.19
C ARG A 900 20.76 -11.33 -22.78
N ASN A 901 21.28 -12.49 -23.11
CA ASN A 901 20.57 -13.55 -23.79
C ASN A 901 20.26 -14.70 -22.81
N SER A 902 19.19 -15.43 -23.08
CA SER A 902 18.76 -16.62 -22.31
C SER A 902 18.86 -17.88 -23.20
N GLY A 903 18.83 -19.06 -22.58
CA GLY A 903 18.87 -20.33 -23.28
C GLY A 903 20.19 -20.56 -24.04
N ASP A 904 20.12 -21.13 -25.24
CA ASP A 904 21.29 -21.53 -26.01
C ASP A 904 22.20 -20.35 -26.45
N SER A 905 21.68 -19.13 -26.44
CA SER A 905 22.46 -17.92 -26.76
C SER A 905 23.11 -17.26 -25.53
N GLY A 906 22.83 -17.75 -24.31
CA GLY A 906 23.35 -17.24 -23.06
C GLY A 906 24.79 -17.66 -22.78
N ARG A 907 25.42 -17.03 -21.79
CA ARG A 907 26.77 -17.33 -21.35
C ARG A 907 26.88 -18.74 -20.72
N ARG A 908 27.93 -19.49 -21.03
CA ARG A 908 28.17 -20.89 -20.59
C ARG A 908 28.79 -20.95 -19.19
N LYS A 909 28.03 -20.56 -18.17
CA LYS A 909 28.47 -20.46 -16.74
C LYS A 909 28.85 -21.81 -16.13
N ALA A 910 28.06 -22.84 -16.41
CA ALA A 910 28.30 -24.19 -15.90
C ALA A 910 29.54 -24.84 -16.54
N ILE A 911 29.80 -24.59 -17.85
CA ILE A 911 30.99 -25.10 -18.53
C ILE A 911 32.25 -24.39 -17.98
N LEU A 912 32.22 -23.06 -17.76
CA LEU A 912 33.30 -22.33 -17.12
C LEU A 912 33.63 -22.91 -15.74
N GLN A 913 32.60 -23.19 -14.95
CA GLN A 913 32.75 -23.82 -13.61
C GLN A 913 33.45 -25.17 -13.71
N LEU A 914 32.99 -26.05 -14.58
CA LEU A 914 33.59 -27.37 -14.77
C LEU A 914 35.03 -27.30 -15.29
N PHE A 915 35.35 -26.39 -16.21
CA PHE A 915 36.73 -26.23 -16.70
C PHE A 915 37.67 -25.79 -15.61
N LEU A 916 37.24 -24.88 -14.71
CA LEU A 916 38.02 -24.54 -13.51
C LEU A 916 38.24 -25.75 -12.61
N TYR A 917 37.20 -26.57 -12.43
CA TYR A 917 37.31 -27.81 -11.60
C TYR A 917 38.23 -28.82 -12.24
N CYS A 918 38.17 -29.04 -13.56
CA CYS A 918 39.07 -29.91 -14.31
C CYS A 918 40.52 -29.43 -14.19
N TYR A 919 40.76 -28.14 -14.37
CA TYR A 919 42.07 -27.54 -14.24
C TYR A 919 42.64 -27.70 -12.84
N ALA A 920 41.86 -27.38 -11.82
CA ALA A 920 42.26 -27.54 -10.41
C ALA A 920 42.55 -29.00 -10.05
N TYR A 921 41.68 -29.92 -10.47
CA TYR A 921 41.86 -31.36 -10.24
C TYR A 921 43.12 -31.92 -10.87
N LEU A 922 43.44 -31.56 -12.12
CA LEU A 922 44.71 -31.98 -12.79
C LEU A 922 45.95 -31.40 -12.11
N LEU A 923 45.87 -30.21 -11.48
CA LEU A 923 46.98 -29.65 -10.72
C LEU A 923 47.25 -30.47 -9.41
N GLU A 924 46.22 -31.05 -8.79
CA GLU A 924 46.33 -31.90 -7.60
C GLU A 924 46.77 -33.33 -7.97
N HIS A 925 46.33 -33.87 -9.12
CA HIS A 925 46.56 -35.24 -9.59
C HIS A 925 47.46 -35.25 -10.81
N LYS A 926 48.73 -34.97 -10.57
CA LYS A 926 49.75 -34.87 -11.65
C LYS A 926 50.00 -36.19 -12.39
N GLU A 927 49.53 -37.30 -11.87
CA GLU A 927 49.57 -38.64 -12.50
C GLU A 927 48.50 -38.77 -13.64
N MET A 928 47.56 -37.85 -13.73
CA MET A 928 46.49 -37.88 -14.75
C MET A 928 46.77 -36.91 -15.88
N GLU A 929 46.60 -37.37 -17.12
CA GLU A 929 46.81 -36.56 -18.33
C GLU A 929 45.53 -35.79 -18.74
N CYS A 930 44.39 -36.38 -18.46
CA CYS A 930 43.11 -35.80 -18.85
C CYS A 930 41.94 -36.16 -17.94
N VAL A 931 40.88 -35.37 -17.92
CA VAL A 931 39.60 -35.60 -17.24
C VAL A 931 38.44 -35.15 -18.14
N THR A 932 37.25 -35.73 -17.95
CA THR A 932 36.08 -35.42 -18.75
C THR A 932 35.11 -34.56 -17.97
N PRO A 933 34.94 -33.27 -18.34
CA PRO A 933 33.84 -32.44 -17.75
C PRO A 933 32.48 -32.96 -18.24
N PHE A 934 31.54 -33.10 -17.32
CA PHE A 934 30.22 -33.65 -17.65
C PHE A 934 29.09 -32.94 -16.91
N ILE A 935 28.12 -32.40 -17.63
CA ILE A 935 26.87 -31.81 -17.09
C ILE A 935 25.76 -32.83 -17.22
N TYR A 936 25.13 -33.19 -16.07
CA TYR A 936 23.88 -33.91 -16.09
C TYR A 936 22.74 -32.89 -16.19
N LYS A 937 22.17 -32.74 -17.39
CA LYS A 937 21.02 -31.89 -17.63
C LYS A 937 19.74 -32.64 -17.30
N ILE A 938 19.31 -32.58 -16.05
CA ILE A 938 18.29 -33.50 -15.49
C ILE A 938 16.94 -33.37 -16.23
N GLY A 939 16.52 -32.17 -16.64
CA GLY A 939 15.30 -31.98 -17.44
C GLY A 939 15.36 -32.52 -18.86
N SER A 940 16.56 -32.84 -19.40
CA SER A 940 16.79 -33.37 -20.75
C SER A 940 18.10 -34.20 -20.79
N MET A 941 18.06 -35.42 -20.22
CA MET A 941 19.27 -36.27 -20.04
C MET A 941 19.99 -36.58 -21.36
N LYS A 942 19.30 -36.60 -22.50
CA LYS A 942 19.88 -36.81 -23.85
C LYS A 942 20.85 -35.69 -24.27
N ASP A 943 20.68 -34.50 -23.69
CA ASP A 943 21.50 -33.33 -23.94
C ASP A 943 22.67 -33.21 -22.95
N SER A 944 22.84 -34.17 -22.04
CA SER A 944 23.92 -34.18 -21.05
C SER A 944 25.31 -34.27 -21.71
N GLY A 945 26.35 -33.95 -20.93
CA GLY A 945 27.72 -33.87 -21.36
C GLY A 945 28.23 -32.43 -21.51
N VAL A 946 29.49 -32.28 -21.93
CA VAL A 946 30.07 -31.00 -22.33
C VAL A 946 30.58 -31.17 -23.77
N LYS A 947 29.90 -30.52 -24.73
CA LYS A 947 30.11 -30.77 -26.16
C LYS A 947 30.81 -29.56 -26.80
N TYR A 948 31.91 -29.81 -27.53
CA TYR A 948 32.61 -28.79 -28.28
C TYR A 948 32.20 -28.83 -29.75
N LYS A 949 31.87 -27.67 -30.32
CA LYS A 949 31.52 -27.50 -31.73
C LYS A 949 32.30 -26.35 -32.33
N PRO A 950 33.42 -26.62 -33.06
CA PRO A 950 34.21 -25.56 -33.69
C PRO A 950 33.37 -24.76 -34.71
N GLN A 951 33.51 -23.41 -34.69
CA GLN A 951 32.76 -22.51 -35.61
C GLN A 951 33.01 -22.77 -37.09
N ALA A 952 34.16 -23.32 -37.46
CA ALA A 952 34.56 -23.50 -38.84
C ALA A 952 33.82 -24.64 -39.58
N SER A 953 33.09 -25.54 -38.89
CA SER A 953 32.39 -26.64 -39.51
C SER A 953 30.93 -26.77 -39.06
N SER A 954 30.03 -26.12 -39.79
CA SER A 954 28.58 -26.21 -39.52
C SER A 954 27.98 -27.63 -39.73
N ARG A 955 28.75 -28.59 -40.27
CA ARG A 955 28.31 -29.94 -40.61
C ARG A 955 28.87 -31.06 -39.73
N GLN A 956 29.85 -30.78 -38.82
CA GLN A 956 30.34 -31.78 -37.89
C GLN A 956 29.44 -31.86 -36.67
N PRO A 957 29.09 -33.06 -36.18
CA PRO A 957 28.38 -33.20 -34.90
C PRO A 957 29.25 -32.67 -33.77
N ALA A 958 28.60 -32.11 -32.74
CA ALA A 958 29.30 -31.67 -31.52
C ALA A 958 29.83 -32.92 -30.77
N GLU A 959 31.13 -32.94 -30.43
CA GLU A 959 31.78 -34.06 -29.75
C GLU A 959 31.93 -33.78 -28.24
N GLN A 960 31.90 -34.84 -27.44
CA GLN A 960 32.17 -34.76 -26.00
C GLN A 960 33.61 -34.24 -25.80
N PHE A 961 33.75 -33.15 -25.03
CA PHE A 961 35.03 -32.55 -24.75
C PHE A 961 35.79 -33.31 -23.66
N VAL A 962 37.08 -33.52 -23.86
CA VAL A 962 38.00 -34.06 -22.86
C VAL A 962 39.01 -32.98 -22.52
N PHE A 963 39.11 -32.63 -21.24
CA PHE A 963 39.97 -31.57 -20.74
C PHE A 963 41.40 -32.15 -20.48
N SER A 964 42.37 -31.63 -21.20
CA SER A 964 43.81 -31.96 -21.00
C SER A 964 44.61 -30.63 -21.01
N MET A 965 45.69 -30.59 -20.23
CA MET A 965 46.56 -29.40 -20.17
C MET A 965 47.24 -29.11 -21.50
N ASP A 966 47.41 -30.13 -22.33
CA ASP A 966 48.05 -30.03 -23.65
C ASP A 966 47.07 -29.66 -24.76
N ASP A 967 45.79 -29.62 -24.48
CA ASP A 967 44.77 -29.27 -25.46
C ASP A 967 44.78 -27.75 -25.75
N ALA A 968 44.55 -27.36 -27.01
CA ALA A 968 44.59 -25.98 -27.47
C ALA A 968 43.43 -25.15 -26.82
N VAL A 969 42.24 -25.73 -26.72
CA VAL A 969 41.05 -25.11 -26.11
C VAL A 969 41.25 -24.92 -24.59
N ALA A 970 41.87 -25.89 -23.93
CA ALA A 970 42.16 -25.79 -22.50
C ALA A 970 43.22 -24.68 -22.24
N ARG A 971 44.24 -24.56 -23.09
CA ARG A 971 45.22 -23.48 -22.98
C ARG A 971 44.64 -22.10 -23.25
N GLU A 972 43.70 -21.96 -24.20
CA GLU A 972 42.97 -20.72 -24.47
C GLU A 972 42.11 -20.37 -23.26
N PHE A 973 41.42 -21.33 -22.64
CA PHE A 973 40.67 -21.14 -21.41
C PHE A 973 41.55 -20.63 -20.26
N VAL A 974 42.69 -21.25 -20.01
CA VAL A 974 43.67 -20.83 -19.01
C VAL A 974 44.14 -19.41 -19.20
N SER A 975 44.45 -19.03 -20.45
CA SER A 975 44.82 -17.65 -20.81
C SER A 975 43.72 -16.64 -20.55
N SER A 976 42.47 -16.91 -21.00
CA SER A 976 41.31 -16.06 -20.81
C SER A 976 40.93 -15.91 -19.35
N MET A 977 41.08 -16.95 -18.55
CA MET A 977 40.89 -16.92 -17.11
C MET A 977 41.96 -16.04 -16.44
N GLY A 978 43.21 -16.16 -16.80
CA GLY A 978 44.29 -15.31 -16.30
C GLY A 978 44.04 -13.83 -16.60
N GLU A 979 43.59 -13.51 -17.81
CA GLU A 979 43.16 -12.13 -18.17
C GLU A 979 42.00 -11.65 -17.30
N THR A 980 40.99 -12.49 -17.07
CA THR A 980 39.82 -12.16 -16.23
C THR A 980 40.22 -11.90 -14.78
N ILE A 981 41.09 -12.71 -14.21
CA ILE A 981 41.58 -12.51 -12.84
C ILE A 981 42.48 -11.26 -12.75
N SER A 982 43.32 -11.03 -13.75
CA SER A 982 44.09 -9.78 -13.85
C SER A 982 43.21 -8.55 -13.92
N GLU A 983 42.11 -8.62 -14.70
CA GLU A 983 41.15 -7.55 -14.79
C GLU A 983 40.45 -7.31 -13.43
N MET A 984 40.07 -8.37 -12.74
CA MET A 984 39.44 -8.32 -11.43
C MET A 984 40.35 -7.63 -10.39
N TYR A 985 41.65 -7.80 -10.49
CA TYR A 985 42.61 -7.15 -9.60
C TYR A 985 43.00 -5.72 -10.05
N GLY A 986 42.78 -5.35 -11.31
CA GLY A 986 43.30 -4.10 -11.91
C GLY A 986 42.29 -3.04 -12.30
N LYS A 987 41.00 -3.38 -12.36
CA LYS A 987 39.96 -2.46 -12.83
C LYS A 987 38.97 -2.10 -11.72
N ALA A 988 38.36 -0.92 -11.86
CA ALA A 988 37.26 -0.47 -11.02
C ALA A 988 36.04 -1.40 -11.13
N PHE A 989 35.27 -1.50 -10.03
CA PHE A 989 34.04 -2.28 -10.00
C PHE A 989 32.84 -1.44 -10.47
N GLY A 990 32.55 -1.50 -11.76
CA GLY A 990 31.44 -0.81 -12.40
C GLY A 990 30.16 -1.65 -12.45
N GLN A 991 29.06 -0.96 -12.71
CA GLN A 991 27.78 -1.61 -13.03
C GLN A 991 27.89 -2.35 -14.36
N ALA A 992 27.18 -3.48 -14.49
CA ALA A 992 26.99 -4.13 -15.79
C ALA A 992 26.27 -3.19 -16.77
N ASP A 993 26.43 -3.42 -18.10
CA ASP A 993 25.73 -2.64 -19.13
C ASP A 993 24.20 -2.68 -18.94
N ASP A 994 23.51 -1.59 -19.35
CA ASP A 994 22.05 -1.51 -19.31
C ASP A 994 21.40 -2.64 -20.13
N GLY A 995 20.33 -3.24 -19.58
CA GLY A 995 19.56 -4.30 -20.25
C GLY A 995 20.09 -5.71 -20.04
N SER A 996 21.06 -5.94 -19.16
CA SER A 996 21.43 -7.29 -18.73
C SER A 996 20.26 -7.99 -18.03
N MET A 997 19.88 -9.22 -18.49
CA MET A 997 18.84 -10.04 -17.83
C MET A 997 19.19 -10.36 -16.37
N THR A 998 20.48 -10.34 -16.01
CA THR A 998 20.95 -10.57 -14.65
C THR A 998 20.54 -9.46 -13.69
N CYS A 999 20.30 -8.22 -14.16
CA CYS A 999 19.81 -7.13 -13.31
C CYS A 999 18.36 -7.35 -12.83
N GLY A 1000 17.52 -8.06 -13.60
CA GLY A 1000 16.15 -8.36 -13.22
C GLY A 1000 15.99 -9.28 -12.01
N TYR A 1001 17.04 -10.01 -11.65
CA TYR A 1001 17.11 -10.92 -10.50
C TYR A 1001 18.24 -10.56 -9.54
N CYS A 1002 18.72 -9.32 -9.59
CA CYS A 1002 19.84 -8.88 -8.77
C CYS A 1002 19.31 -8.26 -7.47
N HIS A 1003 19.73 -8.79 -6.33
CA HIS A 1003 19.36 -8.28 -4.99
C HIS A 1003 19.87 -6.85 -4.74
N PHE A 1004 20.87 -6.40 -5.48
CA PHE A 1004 21.42 -5.04 -5.35
C PHE A 1004 20.83 -4.03 -6.34
N ILE A 1005 19.68 -4.33 -6.97
CA ILE A 1005 19.07 -3.47 -7.99
C ILE A 1005 18.71 -2.08 -7.45
N ASP A 1006 18.24 -2.01 -6.21
CA ASP A 1006 17.88 -0.76 -5.55
C ASP A 1006 19.11 0.10 -5.24
N ILE A 1007 20.21 -0.51 -4.80
CA ILE A 1007 21.51 0.17 -4.63
C ILE A 1007 21.99 0.73 -5.97
N CYS A 1008 21.83 -0.05 -7.04
CA CYS A 1008 22.19 0.36 -8.40
C CYS A 1008 21.28 1.47 -8.98
N ARG A 1009 20.14 1.78 -8.33
CA ARG A 1009 19.13 2.74 -8.81
C ARG A 1009 18.66 2.43 -10.24
N ARG A 1010 18.59 1.15 -10.60
CA ARG A 1010 18.08 0.68 -11.88
C ARG A 1010 16.64 0.20 -11.75
N MET A 1011 15.81 0.52 -12.75
CA MET A 1011 14.49 -0.09 -12.81
C MET A 1011 14.62 -1.55 -13.26
N PRO A 1012 13.94 -2.50 -12.61
CA PRO A 1012 13.87 -3.86 -13.11
C PRO A 1012 13.28 -3.82 -14.55
N PRO A 1013 13.80 -4.64 -15.47
CA PRO A 1013 13.21 -4.74 -16.79
C PRO A 1013 11.72 -5.11 -16.64
N LYS A 1014 10.84 -4.38 -17.37
CA LYS A 1014 9.40 -4.67 -17.34
C LYS A 1014 9.18 -6.14 -17.65
N LYS A 1015 8.70 -6.90 -16.69
CA LYS A 1015 8.22 -8.26 -16.94
C LYS A 1015 7.00 -8.11 -17.86
N TYR A 1016 7.14 -8.45 -19.13
CA TYR A 1016 6.00 -8.71 -19.99
C TYR A 1016 5.42 -10.07 -19.54
N PHE A 1017 4.32 -10.02 -18.80
CA PHE A 1017 3.50 -11.18 -18.53
C PHE A 1017 2.62 -11.49 -19.74
#